data_847456fb6e63d94074d5a03ad06de42e
#
_entry.id   847456fb6e63d94074d5a03ad06de42e
#
_cell.length_a   1.000
_cell.length_b   1.000
_cell.length_c   1.000
_cell.angle_alpha   90.00
_cell.angle_beta   90.00
_cell.angle_gamma   90.00
#
_symmetry.space_group_name_H-M   'P 1'
#
loop_
_entity.id
_entity.type
_entity.pdbx_description
1 polymer ?
#
loop_
_entity_poly.entity_id
_entity_poly.type
_entity_poly.pdbx_seq_one_letter_code
_entity_poly.pdbx_strand_id
1 'polypeptide(L)'
;MKTTPENPAKSPKKTLRLGEYLVMIGMIDKETLNKALKAQKSSKKKLGEVLMEMGVADDVGIAKALAVRLKLPYGRIDKANIPSNIISLIPPALAEKHAVMPLRMNGNRLLVAMANPLDLYALEDLRFYTQLPIDRAVVPASDIVAAIGKYYPQPNLGMNMGLEFGAEDDDIEVVERKKEKETPIRELQDLGDLPPIVKFVNSVIADAIKLKASDIHIEPQEKSLMVRYRVDGIMREIMRADRNIHAAVASRIKIMSNMDIAIKRKPQDGKAQVRQSGKTFDLRVSSLPTSYGEKVTIRILNPATAQLNPEDLGFSDKDLKTLNRAIKMPQGIILVTGPTGSGKSSTLYACLNKLNSPEVNIITVEDPVEFDVPGINQVPINPAAGITFAKGLRSILRQDPDIVMVVEIRDGETALTAFQAAQTGHLVFSTLHTNDAPSAVIRLMDLGIDPFMVSSALIAVLGQRLVRKICKSCKAPDNLPPEQLEEIRPYIGDKKDVAFWKGAGCDDCQHTGYSGRLGLFEVLTMTSSLKSLVSGGVSSEEIKKTAQKEGFQVMSLDGIQKALQGLTTIEEVFRVAPPEITVDSQPPTTDSPTQEDLTPKDEDTCVLTTDCPIKILVVDDNLVVLKLLRHLLESEDYLVITAENGVEALKLASTEDPDIIVTDYEMPEMDGVMLIKKLKGQISTRSIPVMMLTARDEEESELEGLDAGADDYLTKPIARKRFLARVALLLKRKK
;
A
#
# COMPACT_ATOMS: atom_id res chain seq x y z
N MET A 1 -85.42 -17.21 -32.16
CA MET A 1 -85.32 -18.67 -32.04
C MET A 1 -84.19 -19.17 -32.94
N LYS A 2 -83.07 -19.51 -32.36
CA LYS A 2 -82.07 -20.49 -32.82
C LYS A 2 -81.04 -20.59 -31.75
N THR A 3 -81.05 -21.65 -31.03
CA THR A 3 -80.16 -22.09 -29.97
C THR A 3 -78.83 -22.52 -30.56
N THR A 4 -77.68 -21.96 -30.05
CA THR A 4 -76.30 -22.40 -30.28
C THR A 4 -75.93 -23.39 -29.18
N PRO A 5 -75.22 -24.51 -29.49
CA PRO A 5 -74.86 -25.54 -28.52
C PRO A 5 -73.61 -25.10 -27.71
N GLU A 6 -73.76 -25.26 -26.41
CA GLU A 6 -72.59 -25.14 -25.45
C GLU A 6 -71.47 -26.12 -25.74
N ASN A 7 -70.26 -25.62 -25.76
CA ASN A 7 -69.05 -26.39 -25.88
C ASN A 7 -68.54 -26.77 -24.46
N PRO A 8 -68.35 -28.06 -24.11
CA PRO A 8 -67.96 -28.45 -22.77
C PRO A 8 -66.51 -28.03 -22.47
N ALA A 9 -66.36 -27.25 -21.41
CA ALA A 9 -65.09 -26.84 -20.85
C ALA A 9 -64.15 -28.01 -20.59
N LYS A 10 -62.98 -28.07 -21.31
CA LYS A 10 -61.89 -28.97 -20.98
C LYS A 10 -61.28 -28.52 -19.67
N SER A 11 -61.47 -29.32 -18.61
CA SER A 11 -60.74 -29.24 -17.34
C SER A 11 -59.24 -29.31 -17.57
N PRO A 12 -58.37 -28.51 -16.87
CA PRO A 12 -56.93 -28.59 -17.01
C PRO A 12 -56.44 -29.95 -16.51
N LYS A 13 -55.84 -30.76 -17.39
CA LYS A 13 -55.11 -31.97 -16.98
C LYS A 13 -54.02 -31.59 -15.96
N LYS A 14 -54.18 -31.98 -14.68
CA LYS A 14 -53.18 -31.87 -13.65
C LYS A 14 -51.88 -32.55 -14.13
N THR A 15 -50.83 -31.80 -14.39
CA THR A 15 -49.51 -32.36 -14.67
C THR A 15 -48.96 -33.00 -13.39
N LEU A 16 -48.79 -34.29 -13.40
CA LEU A 16 -48.24 -35.09 -12.29
C LEU A 16 -46.87 -34.54 -11.83
N ARG A 17 -46.63 -34.49 -10.54
CA ARG A 17 -45.33 -34.11 -9.99
C ARG A 17 -44.29 -35.18 -10.36
N LEU A 18 -42.95 -34.81 -10.37
CA LEU A 18 -41.88 -35.74 -10.77
C LEU A 18 -41.93 -37.06 -9.97
N GLY A 19 -42.08 -36.99 -8.64
CA GLY A 19 -42.16 -38.17 -7.80
C GLY A 19 -43.35 -39.05 -8.10
N GLU A 20 -44.53 -38.48 -8.34
CA GLU A 20 -45.76 -39.23 -8.74
C GLU A 20 -45.56 -39.89 -10.10
N TYR A 21 -44.86 -39.23 -11.03
CA TYR A 21 -44.54 -39.78 -12.35
C TYR A 21 -43.57 -40.96 -12.25
N LEU A 22 -42.55 -40.87 -11.38
CA LEU A 22 -41.58 -41.95 -11.14
C LEU A 22 -42.23 -43.22 -10.54
N VAL A 23 -43.20 -43.01 -9.67
CA VAL A 23 -44.03 -44.11 -9.12
C VAL A 23 -44.93 -44.75 -10.21
N MET A 24 -45.54 -43.90 -11.07
CA MET A 24 -46.43 -44.38 -12.15
C MET A 24 -45.70 -45.24 -13.17
N ILE A 25 -44.43 -44.94 -13.48
CA ILE A 25 -43.60 -45.72 -14.41
C ILE A 25 -42.88 -46.89 -13.70
N GLY A 26 -43.14 -47.13 -12.40
CA GLY A 26 -42.59 -48.24 -11.66
C GLY A 26 -41.09 -48.13 -11.30
N MET A 27 -40.50 -46.94 -11.42
CA MET A 27 -39.10 -46.73 -11.12
C MET A 27 -38.83 -46.69 -9.61
N ILE A 28 -39.80 -46.18 -8.81
CA ILE A 28 -39.78 -46.16 -7.37
C ILE A 28 -41.15 -46.53 -6.81
N ASP A 29 -41.21 -47.03 -5.61
CA ASP A 29 -42.49 -47.26 -4.92
C ASP A 29 -42.96 -46.02 -4.11
N LYS A 30 -44.23 -46.03 -3.64
CA LYS A 30 -44.79 -44.95 -2.87
C LYS A 30 -44.10 -44.75 -1.53
N GLU A 31 -43.57 -45.81 -0.94
CA GLU A 31 -42.89 -45.74 0.35
C GLU A 31 -41.54 -45.06 0.25
N THR A 32 -40.78 -45.39 -0.77
CA THR A 32 -39.50 -44.73 -1.14
C THR A 32 -39.70 -43.26 -1.50
N LEU A 33 -40.75 -42.93 -2.24
CA LEU A 33 -41.09 -41.53 -2.52
C LEU A 33 -41.34 -40.75 -1.25
N ASN A 34 -42.07 -41.32 -0.29
CA ASN A 34 -42.35 -40.64 0.98
C ASN A 34 -41.07 -40.46 1.83
N LYS A 35 -40.15 -41.43 1.82
CA LYS A 35 -38.83 -41.31 2.47
C LYS A 35 -38.01 -40.21 1.83
N ALA A 36 -37.95 -40.18 0.50
CA ALA A 36 -37.23 -39.13 -0.25
C ALA A 36 -37.79 -37.71 -0.04
N LEU A 37 -39.12 -37.56 0.04
CA LEU A 37 -39.77 -36.30 0.32
C LEU A 37 -39.52 -35.80 1.75
N LYS A 38 -39.40 -36.73 2.72
CA LYS A 38 -38.97 -36.35 4.10
C LYS A 38 -37.52 -35.91 4.14
N ALA A 39 -36.62 -36.64 3.48
CA ALA A 39 -35.21 -36.29 3.36
C ALA A 39 -35.00 -34.95 2.61
N GLN A 40 -35.81 -34.70 1.58
CA GLN A 40 -35.81 -33.43 0.84
C GLN A 40 -36.12 -32.22 1.75
N LYS A 41 -37.08 -32.36 2.65
CA LYS A 41 -37.45 -31.27 3.59
C LYS A 41 -36.31 -30.90 4.54
N SER A 42 -35.46 -31.85 4.91
CA SER A 42 -34.32 -31.63 5.81
C SER A 42 -33.04 -31.17 5.07
N SER A 43 -32.85 -31.62 3.82
CA SER A 43 -31.58 -31.39 3.07
C SER A 43 -31.59 -30.20 2.10
N LYS A 44 -32.75 -29.57 1.83
CA LYS A 44 -32.95 -28.53 0.80
C LYS A 44 -32.54 -28.95 -0.63
N LYS A 45 -32.24 -30.20 -0.87
CA LYS A 45 -31.81 -30.74 -2.20
C LYS A 45 -33.02 -31.00 -3.10
N LYS A 46 -32.79 -31.09 -4.43
CA LYS A 46 -33.85 -31.45 -5.38
C LYS A 46 -34.21 -32.93 -5.21
N LEU A 47 -35.49 -33.29 -5.47
CA LEU A 47 -35.96 -34.68 -5.28
C LEU A 47 -35.13 -35.70 -6.10
N GLY A 48 -34.69 -35.34 -7.30
CA GLY A 48 -33.83 -36.19 -8.10
C GLY A 48 -32.48 -36.47 -7.44
N GLU A 49 -31.86 -35.49 -6.86
CA GLU A 49 -30.57 -35.61 -6.15
C GLU A 49 -30.71 -36.50 -4.90
N VAL A 50 -31.80 -36.32 -4.15
CA VAL A 50 -32.08 -37.16 -2.97
C VAL A 50 -32.31 -38.63 -3.36
N LEU A 51 -33.00 -38.89 -4.47
CA LEU A 51 -33.23 -40.25 -4.97
C LEU A 51 -31.94 -40.93 -5.46
N MET A 52 -31.03 -40.15 -6.06
CA MET A 52 -29.68 -40.64 -6.45
C MET A 52 -28.83 -40.95 -5.21
N GLU A 53 -28.81 -40.09 -4.21
CA GLU A 53 -28.10 -40.32 -2.94
C GLU A 53 -28.64 -41.54 -2.17
N MET A 54 -29.92 -41.79 -2.27
CA MET A 54 -30.54 -42.99 -1.72
C MET A 54 -30.26 -44.26 -2.54
N GLY A 55 -29.59 -44.14 -3.69
CA GLY A 55 -29.28 -45.28 -4.58
C GLY A 55 -30.49 -45.92 -5.28
N VAL A 56 -31.63 -45.19 -5.31
CA VAL A 56 -32.92 -45.73 -5.81
C VAL A 56 -33.18 -45.41 -7.28
N ALA A 57 -32.52 -44.37 -7.79
CA ALA A 57 -32.62 -44.00 -9.21
C ALA A 57 -31.25 -43.52 -9.72
N ASP A 58 -30.95 -43.85 -10.97
CA ASP A 58 -29.74 -43.33 -11.65
C ASP A 58 -30.03 -42.03 -12.39
N ASP A 59 -28.98 -41.28 -12.70
CA ASP A 59 -29.03 -39.99 -13.39
C ASP A 59 -29.73 -40.12 -14.76
N VAL A 60 -29.46 -41.19 -15.48
CA VAL A 60 -30.06 -41.51 -16.81
C VAL A 60 -31.56 -41.71 -16.70
N GLY A 61 -32.02 -42.44 -15.70
CA GLY A 61 -33.42 -42.68 -15.42
C GLY A 61 -34.18 -41.41 -15.08
N ILE A 62 -33.62 -40.58 -14.24
CA ILE A 62 -34.21 -39.28 -13.89
C ILE A 62 -34.30 -38.38 -15.10
N ALA A 63 -33.25 -38.28 -15.91
CA ALA A 63 -33.26 -37.47 -17.13
C ALA A 63 -34.33 -37.93 -18.14
N LYS A 64 -34.46 -39.27 -18.37
CA LYS A 64 -35.52 -39.82 -19.21
C LYS A 64 -36.92 -39.49 -18.68
N ALA A 65 -37.14 -39.63 -17.37
CA ALA A 65 -38.43 -39.33 -16.75
C ALA A 65 -38.81 -37.86 -16.91
N LEU A 66 -37.82 -36.95 -16.75
CA LEU A 66 -38.00 -35.50 -16.94
C LEU A 66 -38.33 -35.18 -18.42
N ALA A 67 -37.62 -35.77 -19.36
CA ALA A 67 -37.84 -35.54 -20.79
C ALA A 67 -39.26 -35.94 -21.24
N VAL A 68 -39.73 -37.12 -20.85
CA VAL A 68 -41.07 -37.60 -21.19
C VAL A 68 -42.13 -36.72 -20.53
N ARG A 69 -41.97 -36.41 -19.23
CA ARG A 69 -42.91 -35.58 -18.49
C ARG A 69 -43.07 -34.18 -19.10
N LEU A 70 -41.95 -33.57 -19.51
CA LEU A 70 -41.89 -32.20 -20.02
C LEU A 70 -42.10 -32.13 -21.54
N LYS A 71 -42.22 -33.27 -22.20
CA LYS A 71 -42.27 -33.39 -23.67
C LYS A 71 -41.09 -32.70 -24.36
N LEU A 72 -39.89 -32.85 -23.78
CA LEU A 72 -38.66 -32.33 -24.32
C LEU A 72 -37.83 -33.43 -24.94
N PRO A 73 -36.98 -33.15 -25.94
CA PRO A 73 -36.09 -34.14 -26.51
C PRO A 73 -35.10 -34.64 -25.45
N TYR A 74 -34.86 -35.95 -25.43
CA TYR A 74 -33.83 -36.58 -24.61
C TYR A 74 -32.64 -36.95 -25.51
N GLY A 75 -31.42 -36.80 -25.00
CA GLY A 75 -30.20 -37.17 -25.74
C GLY A 75 -29.04 -37.56 -24.82
N ARG A 76 -27.96 -38.03 -25.44
CA ARG A 76 -26.65 -38.34 -24.86
C ARG A 76 -25.60 -37.54 -25.63
N ILE A 77 -24.56 -37.02 -24.94
CA ILE A 77 -23.51 -36.18 -25.57
C ILE A 77 -22.23 -36.98 -25.89
N ASP A 78 -22.08 -38.17 -25.34
CA ASP A 78 -20.88 -39.01 -25.44
C ASP A 78 -20.31 -39.17 -26.87
N LYS A 79 -21.18 -39.17 -27.91
CA LYS A 79 -20.80 -39.25 -29.33
C LYS A 79 -21.08 -38.01 -30.17
N ALA A 80 -21.53 -36.93 -29.55
CA ALA A 80 -21.82 -35.69 -30.27
C ALA A 80 -20.52 -34.98 -30.65
N ASN A 81 -20.39 -34.57 -31.92
CA ASN A 81 -19.31 -33.66 -32.34
C ASN A 81 -19.90 -32.25 -32.44
N ILE A 82 -19.64 -31.41 -31.42
CA ILE A 82 -20.18 -30.07 -31.34
C ILE A 82 -19.17 -29.09 -31.97
N PRO A 83 -19.56 -28.33 -32.98
CA PRO A 83 -18.66 -27.37 -33.62
C PRO A 83 -18.19 -26.25 -32.66
N SER A 84 -16.96 -25.81 -32.83
CA SER A 84 -16.35 -24.79 -31.94
C SER A 84 -17.10 -23.46 -31.92
N ASN A 85 -17.70 -23.06 -33.03
CA ASN A 85 -18.52 -21.86 -33.16
C ASN A 85 -19.84 -21.96 -32.36
N ILE A 86 -20.32 -23.15 -32.05
CA ILE A 86 -21.50 -23.36 -31.20
C ILE A 86 -21.06 -23.35 -29.71
N ILE A 87 -19.91 -23.96 -29.42
CA ILE A 87 -19.35 -24.01 -28.06
C ILE A 87 -19.07 -22.58 -27.54
N SER A 88 -18.51 -21.71 -28.39
CA SER A 88 -18.19 -20.32 -28.04
C SER A 88 -19.40 -19.43 -27.76
N LEU A 89 -20.63 -19.87 -28.09
CA LEU A 89 -21.86 -19.11 -27.79
C LEU A 89 -22.19 -19.09 -26.30
N ILE A 90 -21.74 -20.05 -25.51
CA ILE A 90 -21.92 -20.11 -24.07
C ILE A 90 -20.54 -20.16 -23.41
N PRO A 91 -20.15 -19.22 -22.54
CA PRO A 91 -18.87 -19.27 -21.87
C PRO A 91 -18.78 -20.42 -20.87
N PRO A 92 -17.55 -20.96 -20.61
CA PRO A 92 -17.33 -22.08 -19.69
C PRO A 92 -17.98 -21.87 -18.32
N ALA A 93 -17.81 -20.68 -17.73
CA ALA A 93 -18.37 -20.34 -16.42
C ALA A 93 -19.90 -20.43 -16.37
N LEU A 94 -20.59 -20.10 -17.46
CA LEU A 94 -22.05 -20.18 -17.55
C LEU A 94 -22.51 -21.63 -17.79
N ALA A 95 -21.75 -22.38 -18.58
CA ALA A 95 -21.97 -23.81 -18.84
C ALA A 95 -21.84 -24.65 -17.56
N GLU A 96 -20.81 -24.38 -16.76
CA GLU A 96 -20.56 -25.04 -15.47
C GLU A 96 -21.60 -24.62 -14.42
N LYS A 97 -21.85 -23.33 -14.27
CA LYS A 97 -22.81 -22.77 -13.28
C LYS A 97 -24.18 -23.43 -13.37
N HIS A 98 -24.68 -23.63 -14.57
CA HIS A 98 -26.05 -24.12 -14.79
C HIS A 98 -26.11 -25.59 -15.25
N ALA A 99 -24.99 -26.29 -15.34
CA ALA A 99 -24.89 -27.63 -15.92
C ALA A 99 -25.59 -27.70 -17.27
N VAL A 100 -25.13 -26.91 -18.25
CA VAL A 100 -25.70 -26.77 -19.58
C VAL A 100 -24.61 -26.88 -20.65
N MET A 101 -25.00 -27.35 -21.85
CA MET A 101 -24.07 -27.48 -22.98
C MET A 101 -24.79 -27.06 -24.27
N PRO A 102 -24.27 -26.12 -25.08
CA PRO A 102 -24.83 -25.82 -26.37
C PRO A 102 -24.61 -27.02 -27.32
N LEU A 103 -25.64 -27.40 -28.09
CA LEU A 103 -25.55 -28.54 -28.97
C LEU A 103 -25.50 -28.15 -30.45
N ARG A 104 -26.44 -27.33 -30.91
CA ARG A 104 -26.54 -26.89 -32.30
C ARG A 104 -27.50 -25.71 -32.46
N MET A 105 -27.42 -25.03 -33.58
CA MET A 105 -28.43 -24.08 -34.00
C MET A 105 -29.58 -24.80 -34.76
N ASN A 106 -30.81 -24.43 -34.43
CA ASN A 106 -32.03 -24.81 -35.15
C ASN A 106 -32.62 -23.53 -35.79
N GLY A 107 -32.16 -23.15 -36.99
CA GLY A 107 -32.46 -21.84 -37.54
C GLY A 107 -31.89 -20.75 -36.67
N ASN A 108 -32.73 -19.85 -36.15
CA ASN A 108 -32.34 -18.75 -35.25
C ASN A 108 -32.47 -19.09 -33.76
N ARG A 109 -32.55 -20.37 -33.41
CA ARG A 109 -32.73 -20.83 -32.01
C ARG A 109 -31.56 -21.75 -31.63
N LEU A 110 -31.01 -21.54 -30.42
CA LEU A 110 -29.93 -22.36 -29.89
C LEU A 110 -30.52 -23.55 -29.10
N LEU A 111 -30.21 -24.79 -29.52
CA LEU A 111 -30.55 -25.98 -28.74
C LEU A 111 -29.49 -26.21 -27.67
N VAL A 112 -29.92 -26.22 -26.41
CA VAL A 112 -29.06 -26.39 -25.25
C VAL A 112 -29.44 -27.66 -24.48
N ALA A 113 -28.45 -28.48 -24.18
CA ALA A 113 -28.59 -29.59 -23.24
C ALA A 113 -28.60 -29.07 -21.81
N MET A 114 -29.57 -29.52 -21.02
CA MET A 114 -29.77 -29.09 -19.63
C MET A 114 -30.05 -30.30 -18.74
N ALA A 115 -29.36 -30.38 -17.60
CA ALA A 115 -29.67 -31.38 -16.57
C ALA A 115 -31.00 -31.04 -15.86
N ASN A 116 -31.29 -29.75 -15.69
CA ASN A 116 -32.54 -29.27 -15.13
C ASN A 116 -33.25 -28.27 -16.08
N PRO A 117 -34.12 -28.78 -16.99
CA PRO A 117 -34.79 -27.90 -17.96
C PRO A 117 -35.87 -27.00 -17.36
N LEU A 118 -36.13 -27.09 -16.06
CA LEU A 118 -37.09 -26.22 -15.31
C LEU A 118 -36.40 -25.04 -14.64
N ASP A 119 -35.09 -24.89 -14.78
CA ASP A 119 -34.34 -23.80 -14.23
C ASP A 119 -34.56 -22.52 -15.06
N LEU A 120 -35.44 -21.65 -14.55
CA LEU A 120 -35.78 -20.39 -15.22
C LEU A 120 -34.62 -19.40 -15.20
N TYR A 121 -33.80 -19.40 -14.13
CA TYR A 121 -32.64 -18.51 -14.02
C TYR A 121 -31.57 -18.92 -15.07
N ALA A 122 -31.33 -20.20 -15.23
CA ALA A 122 -30.44 -20.69 -16.28
C ALA A 122 -30.90 -20.25 -17.67
N LEU A 123 -32.22 -20.31 -17.94
CA LEU A 123 -32.78 -19.91 -19.24
C LEU A 123 -32.69 -18.39 -19.47
N GLU A 124 -32.90 -17.58 -18.43
CA GLU A 124 -32.77 -16.13 -18.51
C GLU A 124 -31.32 -15.72 -18.71
N ASP A 125 -30.37 -16.26 -17.94
CA ASP A 125 -28.95 -16.02 -18.09
C ASP A 125 -28.45 -16.40 -19.51
N LEU A 126 -28.88 -17.57 -20.03
CA LEU A 126 -28.53 -18.02 -21.37
C LEU A 126 -29.09 -17.09 -22.45
N ARG A 127 -30.35 -16.66 -22.34
CA ARG A 127 -30.98 -15.72 -23.29
C ARG A 127 -30.30 -14.35 -23.25
N PHE A 128 -30.02 -13.88 -22.06
CA PHE A 128 -29.34 -12.60 -21.87
C PHE A 128 -27.94 -12.61 -22.51
N TYR A 129 -27.19 -13.67 -22.29
CA TYR A 129 -25.82 -13.77 -22.81
C TYR A 129 -25.76 -14.00 -24.32
N THR A 130 -26.55 -14.97 -24.81
CA THR A 130 -26.51 -15.37 -26.23
C THR A 130 -27.33 -14.46 -27.15
N GLN A 131 -28.27 -13.67 -26.60
CA GLN A 131 -29.26 -12.89 -27.34
C GLN A 131 -30.10 -13.74 -28.31
N LEU A 132 -30.16 -15.06 -28.10
CA LEU A 132 -30.87 -16.03 -28.94
C LEU A 132 -32.03 -16.68 -28.19
N PRO A 133 -33.11 -17.07 -28.90
CA PRO A 133 -34.12 -17.93 -28.30
C PRO A 133 -33.53 -19.31 -28.00
N ILE A 134 -33.78 -19.85 -26.80
CA ILE A 134 -33.21 -21.11 -26.32
C ILE A 134 -34.26 -22.23 -26.47
N ASP A 135 -33.88 -23.34 -27.16
CA ASP A 135 -34.56 -24.62 -27.15
C ASP A 135 -33.86 -25.56 -26.15
N ARG A 136 -34.62 -26.36 -25.44
CA ARG A 136 -34.13 -27.21 -24.36
C ARG A 136 -34.12 -28.67 -24.76
N ALA A 137 -33.03 -29.38 -24.47
CA ALA A 137 -32.94 -30.84 -24.51
C ALA A 137 -32.56 -31.34 -23.11
N VAL A 138 -33.12 -32.45 -22.68
CA VAL A 138 -32.79 -33.06 -21.39
C VAL A 138 -31.66 -34.07 -21.61
N VAL A 139 -30.60 -33.90 -20.84
CA VAL A 139 -29.41 -34.76 -20.90
C VAL A 139 -28.99 -35.07 -19.46
N PRO A 140 -28.48 -36.29 -19.17
CA PRO A 140 -27.95 -36.62 -17.84
C PRO A 140 -26.89 -35.63 -17.38
N ALA A 141 -26.88 -35.28 -16.09
CA ALA A 141 -25.91 -34.34 -15.56
C ALA A 141 -24.47 -34.85 -15.72
N SER A 142 -24.24 -36.13 -15.55
CA SER A 142 -22.95 -36.79 -15.79
C SER A 142 -22.40 -36.57 -17.18
N ASP A 143 -23.27 -36.66 -18.20
CA ASP A 143 -22.89 -36.44 -19.60
C ASP A 143 -22.54 -34.99 -19.90
N ILE A 144 -23.27 -34.04 -19.26
CA ILE A 144 -23.00 -32.60 -19.41
C ILE A 144 -21.66 -32.25 -18.78
N VAL A 145 -21.37 -32.73 -17.56
CA VAL A 145 -20.09 -32.50 -16.88
C VAL A 145 -18.92 -33.07 -17.70
N ALA A 146 -19.08 -34.29 -18.22
CA ALA A 146 -18.06 -34.91 -19.09
C ALA A 146 -17.87 -34.12 -20.40
N ALA A 147 -18.96 -33.60 -20.99
CA ALA A 147 -18.90 -32.78 -22.20
C ALA A 147 -18.23 -31.41 -21.91
N ILE A 148 -18.55 -30.77 -20.81
CA ILE A 148 -17.90 -29.50 -20.38
C ILE A 148 -16.38 -29.72 -20.28
N GLY A 149 -15.94 -30.77 -19.59
CA GLY A 149 -14.52 -31.12 -19.48
C GLY A 149 -13.84 -31.43 -20.81
N LYS A 150 -14.58 -31.93 -21.81
CA LYS A 150 -14.06 -32.28 -23.14
C LYS A 150 -14.02 -31.11 -24.12
N TYR A 151 -15.06 -30.27 -24.12
CA TYR A 151 -15.26 -29.25 -25.15
C TYR A 151 -14.89 -27.83 -24.70
N TYR A 152 -14.98 -27.56 -23.43
CA TYR A 152 -14.38 -26.36 -22.86
C TYR A 152 -13.01 -26.76 -22.32
N PRO A 153 -11.91 -26.38 -23.01
CA PRO A 153 -10.60 -26.63 -22.45
C PRO A 153 -10.57 -25.99 -21.06
N GLN A 154 -10.44 -26.86 -20.05
CA GLN A 154 -10.03 -26.37 -18.74
C GLN A 154 -8.80 -25.52 -19.04
N PRO A 155 -8.74 -24.22 -18.62
CA PRO A 155 -7.49 -23.53 -18.71
C PRO A 155 -6.50 -24.47 -18.01
N ASN A 156 -5.55 -25.00 -18.77
CA ASN A 156 -4.39 -25.70 -18.23
C ASN A 156 -3.64 -24.66 -17.42
N LEU A 157 -4.07 -24.44 -16.18
CA LEU A 157 -3.44 -23.55 -15.21
C LEU A 157 -1.99 -23.97 -14.94
N GLY A 158 -1.56 -25.12 -15.41
CA GLY A 158 -0.19 -25.62 -15.26
C GLY A 158 0.69 -25.60 -16.52
N MET A 159 0.15 -25.45 -17.75
CA MET A 159 0.96 -25.64 -18.97
C MET A 159 1.18 -24.38 -19.84
N ASN A 160 0.41 -23.31 -19.64
CA ASN A 160 0.61 -22.05 -20.39
C ASN A 160 1.12 -20.89 -19.54
N MET A 161 1.48 -21.12 -18.27
CA MET A 161 1.99 -20.08 -17.39
C MET A 161 3.51 -19.87 -17.51
N GLY A 162 4.26 -20.67 -18.25
CA GLY A 162 5.72 -20.53 -18.31
C GLY A 162 6.40 -20.55 -16.94
N LEU A 163 5.70 -21.06 -15.92
CA LEU A 163 6.17 -21.17 -14.55
C LEU A 163 6.61 -22.61 -14.35
N GLU A 164 7.89 -22.88 -14.55
CA GLU A 164 8.52 -24.02 -13.93
C GLU A 164 8.51 -23.78 -12.41
N PHE A 165 7.42 -24.19 -11.74
CA PHE A 165 7.49 -24.40 -10.31
C PHE A 165 8.38 -25.61 -10.09
N GLY A 166 9.56 -25.38 -9.50
CA GLY A 166 10.40 -26.46 -9.06
C GLY A 166 9.56 -27.43 -8.23
N ALA A 167 9.60 -28.70 -8.60
CA ALA A 167 8.87 -29.77 -7.94
C ALA A 167 9.50 -30.11 -6.58
N GLU A 168 9.44 -29.21 -5.64
CA GLU A 168 9.63 -29.48 -4.23
C GLU A 168 8.30 -29.18 -3.56
N ASP A 169 7.71 -30.22 -2.96
CA ASP A 169 6.49 -30.13 -2.13
C ASP A 169 6.77 -29.22 -0.92
N ASP A 170 6.61 -27.90 -1.12
CA ASP A 170 6.59 -26.94 -0.02
C ASP A 170 5.19 -26.89 0.57
N ASP A 171 4.93 -27.79 1.50
CA ASP A 171 3.68 -27.82 2.26
C ASP A 171 3.54 -26.52 3.10
N ILE A 172 2.65 -25.64 2.64
CA ILE A 172 2.13 -24.56 3.48
C ILE A 172 0.87 -25.07 4.17
N GLU A 173 0.90 -25.13 5.48
CA GLU A 173 -0.29 -25.33 6.32
C GLU A 173 -0.86 -23.97 6.73
N VAL A 174 -2.13 -23.73 6.37
CA VAL A 174 -2.90 -22.60 6.92
C VAL A 174 -3.36 -23.00 8.33
N VAL A 175 -2.93 -22.27 9.33
CA VAL A 175 -3.30 -22.51 10.73
C VAL A 175 -4.68 -21.91 10.99
N GLU A 176 -5.72 -22.75 11.06
CA GLU A 176 -7.07 -22.33 11.41
C GLU A 176 -7.16 -21.99 12.91
N ARG A 177 -7.45 -20.74 13.23
CA ARG A 177 -7.92 -20.36 14.57
C ARG A 177 -9.37 -20.82 14.71
N LYS A 178 -9.66 -21.71 15.67
CA LYS A 178 -11.03 -22.10 16.04
C LYS A 178 -11.85 -20.86 16.38
N LYS A 179 -12.83 -20.54 15.55
CA LYS A 179 -13.92 -19.60 15.84
C LYS A 179 -15.28 -20.29 15.68
N GLU A 180 -16.20 -19.90 16.52
CA GLU A 180 -17.59 -20.34 16.56
C GLU A 180 -18.33 -20.03 15.24
N LYS A 181 -19.30 -20.88 14.94
CA LYS A 181 -20.04 -20.97 13.67
C LYS A 181 -20.93 -19.76 13.46
N GLU A 182 -20.80 -19.12 12.31
CA GLU A 182 -21.89 -18.40 11.65
C GLU A 182 -21.95 -18.73 10.14
N THR A 183 -23.16 -18.67 9.60
CA THR A 183 -23.72 -19.35 8.42
C THR A 183 -23.15 -18.93 7.05
N PRO A 184 -23.15 -19.79 6.01
CA PRO A 184 -22.29 -19.68 4.83
C PRO A 184 -22.95 -19.01 3.61
N ILE A 185 -22.17 -18.19 2.92
CA ILE A 185 -22.43 -17.75 1.52
C ILE A 185 -21.63 -18.72 0.61
N ARG A 186 -22.30 -19.76 0.12
CA ARG A 186 -21.69 -20.96 -0.50
C ARG A 186 -21.09 -20.77 -1.90
N GLU A 187 -21.58 -19.85 -2.73
CA GLU A 187 -21.19 -19.82 -4.15
C GLU A 187 -19.86 -19.14 -4.46
N LEU A 188 -19.41 -18.20 -3.61
CA LEU A 188 -18.10 -17.55 -3.73
C LEU A 188 -16.99 -18.32 -3.01
N GLN A 189 -17.35 -19.13 -2.01
CA GLN A 189 -16.44 -20.06 -1.35
C GLN A 189 -15.96 -21.15 -2.30
N ASP A 190 -16.86 -21.74 -3.11
CA ASP A 190 -16.53 -22.83 -4.04
C ASP A 190 -15.52 -22.43 -5.12
N LEU A 191 -15.50 -21.16 -5.56
CA LEU A 191 -14.51 -20.63 -6.51
C LEU A 191 -13.13 -20.39 -5.89
N GLY A 192 -13.09 -19.99 -4.61
CA GLY A 192 -11.84 -19.74 -3.88
C GLY A 192 -11.15 -21.03 -3.42
N ASP A 193 -11.92 -22.11 -3.25
CA ASP A 193 -11.43 -23.40 -2.78
C ASP A 193 -11.10 -24.38 -3.93
N LEU A 194 -11.12 -23.93 -5.19
CA LEU A 194 -10.64 -24.73 -6.31
C LEU A 194 -9.16 -25.08 -6.10
N PRO A 195 -8.77 -26.38 -6.21
CA PRO A 195 -7.39 -26.81 -5.97
C PRO A 195 -6.32 -26.00 -6.72
N PRO A 196 -6.52 -25.59 -8.00
CA PRO A 196 -5.54 -24.76 -8.71
C PRO A 196 -5.36 -23.37 -8.11
N ILE A 197 -6.44 -22.73 -7.63
CA ILE A 197 -6.39 -21.38 -7.02
C ILE A 197 -5.73 -21.43 -5.64
N VAL A 198 -6.06 -22.47 -4.85
CA VAL A 198 -5.41 -22.69 -3.55
C VAL A 198 -3.91 -22.89 -3.73
N LYS A 199 -3.49 -23.75 -4.67
CA LYS A 199 -2.07 -23.96 -5.01
C LYS A 199 -1.40 -22.69 -5.48
N PHE A 200 -2.05 -21.88 -6.33
CA PHE A 200 -1.52 -20.61 -6.81
C PHE A 200 -1.26 -19.63 -5.64
N VAL A 201 -2.25 -19.42 -4.76
CA VAL A 201 -2.10 -18.50 -3.62
C VAL A 201 -1.02 -19.00 -2.66
N ASN A 202 -1.02 -20.30 -2.36
CA ASN A 202 -0.01 -20.89 -1.48
C ASN A 202 1.40 -20.75 -2.08
N SER A 203 1.59 -21.00 -3.37
CA SER A 203 2.87 -20.83 -4.06
C SER A 203 3.33 -19.38 -4.03
N VAL A 204 2.45 -18.42 -4.31
CA VAL A 204 2.77 -16.98 -4.24
C VAL A 204 3.25 -16.59 -2.83
N ILE A 205 2.61 -17.11 -1.78
CA ILE A 205 3.01 -16.81 -0.40
C ILE A 205 4.32 -17.51 -0.06
N ALA A 206 4.48 -18.79 -0.45
CA ALA A 206 5.70 -19.56 -0.21
C ALA A 206 6.92 -18.89 -0.83
N ASP A 207 6.82 -18.55 -2.10
CA ASP A 207 7.91 -17.89 -2.84
C ASP A 207 8.25 -16.53 -2.22
N ALA A 208 7.24 -15.75 -1.81
CA ALA A 208 7.47 -14.48 -1.14
C ALA A 208 8.22 -14.65 0.19
N ILE A 209 7.90 -15.69 0.98
CA ILE A 209 8.61 -15.98 2.23
C ILE A 209 10.05 -16.45 1.95
N LYS A 210 10.27 -17.33 0.94
CA LYS A 210 11.60 -17.76 0.51
C LYS A 210 12.47 -16.56 0.10
N LEU A 211 11.90 -15.63 -0.66
CA LEU A 211 12.54 -14.40 -1.12
C LEU A 211 12.66 -13.32 -0.03
N LYS A 212 12.19 -13.60 1.19
CA LYS A 212 12.17 -12.66 2.32
C LYS A 212 11.46 -11.34 1.98
N ALA A 213 10.41 -11.42 1.17
CA ALA A 213 9.58 -10.28 0.84
C ALA A 213 8.88 -9.75 2.11
N SER A 214 8.75 -8.43 2.22
CA SER A 214 7.97 -7.80 3.28
C SER A 214 6.48 -7.71 2.92
N ASP A 215 6.17 -7.51 1.64
CA ASP A 215 4.79 -7.35 1.17
C ASP A 215 4.59 -8.05 -0.19
N ILE A 216 3.40 -8.62 -0.38
CA ILE A 216 2.91 -9.16 -1.63
C ILE A 216 1.80 -8.24 -2.12
N HIS A 217 1.87 -7.81 -3.37
CA HIS A 217 0.84 -7.02 -4.03
C HIS A 217 0.23 -7.82 -5.18
N ILE A 218 -1.08 -8.04 -5.12
CA ILE A 218 -1.87 -8.71 -6.14
C ILE A 218 -2.78 -7.65 -6.75
N GLU A 219 -2.48 -7.26 -7.99
CA GLU A 219 -3.00 -6.06 -8.61
C GLU A 219 -3.73 -6.39 -9.92
N PRO A 220 -5.07 -6.22 -9.95
CA PRO A 220 -5.81 -6.37 -11.19
C PRO A 220 -5.47 -5.24 -12.16
N GLN A 221 -5.10 -5.60 -13.37
CA GLN A 221 -4.90 -4.71 -14.51
C GLN A 221 -6.03 -4.91 -15.52
N GLU A 222 -6.06 -4.09 -16.56
CA GLU A 222 -7.07 -4.21 -17.62
C GLU A 222 -7.11 -5.60 -18.25
N LYS A 223 -5.96 -6.20 -18.54
CA LYS A 223 -5.82 -7.47 -19.27
C LYS A 223 -5.18 -8.61 -18.49
N SER A 224 -4.62 -8.35 -17.31
CA SER A 224 -3.86 -9.33 -16.54
C SER A 224 -4.01 -9.13 -15.04
N LEU A 225 -3.64 -10.14 -14.28
CA LEU A 225 -3.40 -10.07 -12.84
C LEU A 225 -1.89 -9.96 -12.61
N MET A 226 -1.43 -8.85 -12.05
CA MET A 226 -0.02 -8.65 -11.77
C MET A 226 0.30 -8.96 -10.31
N VAL A 227 1.32 -9.78 -10.08
CA VAL A 227 1.85 -10.08 -8.75
C VAL A 227 3.21 -9.44 -8.59
N ARG A 228 3.36 -8.61 -7.56
CA ARG A 228 4.61 -7.96 -7.21
C ARG A 228 4.97 -8.22 -5.77
N TYR A 229 6.26 -8.39 -5.50
CA TYR A 229 6.79 -8.48 -4.14
C TYR A 229 7.60 -7.25 -3.80
N ARG A 230 7.55 -6.86 -2.53
CA ARG A 230 8.49 -5.89 -1.99
C ARG A 230 9.62 -6.65 -1.31
N VAL A 231 10.79 -6.68 -1.94
CA VAL A 231 11.99 -7.34 -1.42
C VAL A 231 13.03 -6.28 -1.11
N ASP A 232 13.53 -6.28 0.12
CA ASP A 232 14.51 -5.29 0.62
C ASP A 232 14.08 -3.82 0.37
N GLY A 233 12.77 -3.54 0.47
CA GLY A 233 12.17 -2.22 0.31
C GLY A 233 11.80 -1.85 -1.14
N ILE A 234 12.23 -2.63 -2.14
CA ILE A 234 11.99 -2.36 -3.57
C ILE A 234 10.89 -3.27 -4.11
N MET A 235 9.98 -2.69 -4.89
CA MET A 235 8.94 -3.45 -5.60
C MET A 235 9.53 -4.16 -6.81
N ARG A 236 9.17 -5.45 -6.97
CA ARG A 236 9.56 -6.29 -8.11
C ARG A 236 8.33 -6.97 -8.69
N GLU A 237 8.20 -6.94 -9.99
CA GLU A 237 7.22 -7.77 -10.70
C GLU A 237 7.74 -9.21 -10.72
N ILE A 238 6.91 -10.13 -10.23
CA ILE A 238 7.26 -11.56 -10.16
C ILE A 238 6.59 -12.32 -11.30
N MET A 239 5.30 -12.06 -11.50
CA MET A 239 4.56 -12.75 -12.54
C MET A 239 3.34 -11.93 -13.00
N ARG A 240 2.87 -12.30 -14.20
CA ARG A 240 1.56 -11.89 -14.72
C ARG A 240 0.73 -13.13 -14.98
N ALA A 241 -0.45 -13.18 -14.41
CA ALA A 241 -1.42 -14.25 -14.61
C ALA A 241 -2.62 -13.76 -15.43
N ASP A 242 -3.45 -14.68 -15.87
CA ASP A 242 -4.70 -14.33 -16.56
C ASP A 242 -5.64 -13.58 -15.62
N ARG A 243 -6.27 -12.53 -16.12
CA ARG A 243 -7.26 -11.74 -15.38
C ARG A 243 -8.43 -12.57 -14.83
N ASN A 244 -8.81 -13.62 -15.54
CA ASN A 244 -9.97 -14.44 -15.18
C ASN A 244 -9.85 -15.09 -13.80
N ILE A 245 -8.64 -15.35 -13.31
CA ILE A 245 -8.43 -15.92 -11.97
C ILE A 245 -8.50 -14.91 -10.84
N HIS A 246 -8.50 -13.60 -11.13
CA HIS A 246 -8.41 -12.53 -10.13
C HIS A 246 -9.50 -12.65 -9.05
N ALA A 247 -10.77 -12.81 -9.44
CA ALA A 247 -11.88 -12.87 -8.48
C ALA A 247 -11.77 -14.08 -7.54
N ALA A 248 -11.31 -15.23 -8.06
CA ALA A 248 -11.10 -16.44 -7.28
C ALA A 248 -9.89 -16.29 -6.31
N VAL A 249 -8.79 -15.69 -6.78
CA VAL A 249 -7.61 -15.41 -5.96
C VAL A 249 -7.96 -14.44 -4.82
N ALA A 250 -8.66 -13.34 -5.11
CA ALA A 250 -9.10 -12.39 -4.09
C ALA A 250 -10.04 -13.04 -3.07
N SER A 251 -11.00 -13.88 -3.53
CA SER A 251 -11.90 -14.63 -2.65
C SER A 251 -11.14 -15.60 -1.75
N ARG A 252 -10.16 -16.36 -2.29
CA ARG A 252 -9.34 -17.28 -1.50
C ARG A 252 -8.55 -16.55 -0.40
N ILE A 253 -7.94 -15.43 -0.73
CA ILE A 253 -7.17 -14.63 0.24
C ILE A 253 -8.11 -14.06 1.32
N LYS A 254 -9.31 -13.62 0.96
CA LYS A 254 -10.31 -13.15 1.92
C LYS A 254 -10.74 -14.27 2.88
N ILE A 255 -11.00 -15.48 2.36
CA ILE A 255 -11.33 -16.66 3.19
C ILE A 255 -10.19 -16.94 4.17
N MET A 256 -8.95 -17.02 3.70
CA MET A 256 -7.77 -17.23 4.55
C MET A 256 -7.65 -16.19 5.67
N SER A 257 -8.07 -14.95 5.41
CA SER A 257 -7.87 -13.80 6.29
C SER A 257 -9.10 -13.46 7.14
N ASN A 258 -10.15 -14.29 7.11
CA ASN A 258 -11.44 -14.06 7.79
C ASN A 258 -12.13 -12.76 7.37
N MET A 259 -12.03 -12.38 6.10
CA MET A 259 -12.74 -11.26 5.51
C MET A 259 -14.05 -11.71 4.83
N ASP A 260 -14.99 -10.78 4.68
CA ASP A 260 -16.26 -11.04 3.99
C ASP A 260 -16.07 -11.03 2.46
N ILE A 261 -16.32 -12.15 1.80
CA ILE A 261 -16.22 -12.32 0.34
C ILE A 261 -17.33 -11.60 -0.43
N ALA A 262 -18.48 -11.31 0.22
CA ALA A 262 -19.60 -10.62 -0.41
C ALA A 262 -19.32 -9.11 -0.58
N ILE A 263 -18.51 -8.53 0.27
CA ILE A 263 -18.17 -7.11 0.24
C ILE A 263 -17.01 -6.89 -0.73
N LYS A 264 -17.30 -6.34 -1.93
CA LYS A 264 -16.32 -6.08 -3.00
C LYS A 264 -16.03 -4.59 -3.23
N ARG A 265 -16.86 -3.70 -2.67
CA ARG A 265 -16.81 -2.25 -2.94
C ARG A 265 -16.38 -1.41 -1.74
N LYS A 266 -15.88 -2.05 -0.67
CA LYS A 266 -15.36 -1.38 0.52
C LYS A 266 -14.02 -1.97 0.89
N PRO A 267 -13.07 -1.18 1.40
CA PRO A 267 -11.83 -1.71 1.95
C PRO A 267 -12.11 -2.70 3.08
N GLN A 268 -11.29 -3.71 3.20
CA GLN A 268 -11.33 -4.67 4.30
C GLN A 268 -9.91 -5.02 4.72
N ASP A 269 -9.75 -5.25 6.02
CA ASP A 269 -8.50 -5.72 6.62
C ASP A 269 -8.73 -7.05 7.32
N GLY A 270 -7.76 -7.96 7.22
CA GLY A 270 -7.82 -9.29 7.82
C GLY A 270 -6.44 -9.78 8.25
N LYS A 271 -6.45 -10.91 8.95
CA LYS A 271 -5.22 -11.57 9.44
C LYS A 271 -5.29 -13.06 9.12
N ALA A 272 -4.16 -13.61 8.70
CA ALA A 272 -3.98 -15.05 8.50
C ALA A 272 -2.66 -15.50 9.12
N GLN A 273 -2.53 -16.80 9.35
CA GLN A 273 -1.27 -17.42 9.76
C GLN A 273 -0.93 -18.55 8.80
N VAL A 274 0.31 -18.61 8.38
CA VAL A 274 0.83 -19.68 7.53
C VAL A 274 2.06 -20.30 8.18
N ARG A 275 2.23 -21.60 8.01
CA ARG A 275 3.42 -22.31 8.47
C ARG A 275 4.23 -22.77 7.27
N GLN A 276 5.52 -22.41 7.25
CA GLN A 276 6.46 -22.87 6.22
C GLN A 276 7.77 -23.29 6.90
N SER A 277 8.30 -24.44 6.52
CA SER A 277 9.56 -24.98 7.07
C SER A 277 9.61 -24.98 8.60
N GLY A 278 8.49 -25.31 9.26
CA GLY A 278 8.35 -25.34 10.74
C GLY A 278 8.24 -23.98 11.42
N LYS A 279 8.30 -22.87 10.68
CA LYS A 279 8.12 -21.50 11.21
C LYS A 279 6.73 -20.98 10.89
N THR A 280 6.09 -20.30 11.84
CA THR A 280 4.78 -19.65 11.64
C THR A 280 5.00 -18.18 11.30
N PHE A 281 4.36 -17.71 10.23
CA PHE A 281 4.37 -16.33 9.77
C PHE A 281 2.98 -15.73 9.93
N ASP A 282 2.88 -14.55 10.52
CA ASP A 282 1.66 -13.79 10.56
C ASP A 282 1.52 -12.96 9.28
N LEU A 283 0.33 -12.99 8.68
CA LEU A 283 0.00 -12.24 7.49
C LEU A 283 -1.05 -11.18 7.84
N ARG A 284 -0.79 -9.93 7.49
CA ARG A 284 -1.80 -8.86 7.48
C ARG A 284 -2.22 -8.61 6.05
N VAL A 285 -3.51 -8.72 5.82
CA VAL A 285 -4.09 -8.65 4.48
C VAL A 285 -5.03 -7.46 4.41
N SER A 286 -4.85 -6.63 3.41
CA SER A 286 -5.74 -5.51 3.11
C SER A 286 -6.26 -5.64 1.69
N SER A 287 -7.57 -5.50 1.51
CA SER A 287 -8.27 -5.48 0.21
C SER A 287 -8.81 -4.08 -0.07
N LEU A 288 -8.52 -3.54 -1.25
CA LEU A 288 -8.93 -2.21 -1.68
C LEU A 288 -9.63 -2.30 -3.04
N PRO A 289 -10.87 -1.79 -3.20
CA PRO A 289 -11.52 -1.66 -4.49
C PRO A 289 -10.75 -0.75 -5.45
N THR A 290 -10.52 -1.19 -6.68
CA THR A 290 -9.94 -0.40 -7.76
C THR A 290 -10.81 -0.50 -9.03
N SER A 291 -10.49 0.31 -10.06
CA SER A 291 -11.22 0.33 -11.33
C SER A 291 -11.29 -1.03 -12.03
N TYR A 292 -10.26 -1.88 -11.83
CA TYR A 292 -10.19 -3.18 -12.47
C TYR A 292 -10.50 -4.38 -11.56
N GLY A 293 -10.92 -4.14 -10.33
CA GLY A 293 -11.23 -5.15 -9.31
C GLY A 293 -10.56 -4.85 -7.99
N GLU A 294 -10.55 -5.81 -7.07
CA GLU A 294 -9.97 -5.62 -5.74
C GLU A 294 -8.45 -5.83 -5.79
N LYS A 295 -7.69 -4.80 -5.45
CA LYS A 295 -6.26 -4.94 -5.15
C LYS A 295 -6.12 -5.59 -3.77
N VAL A 296 -5.27 -6.59 -3.64
CA VAL A 296 -4.94 -7.20 -2.35
C VAL A 296 -3.47 -6.97 -2.04
N THR A 297 -3.21 -6.55 -0.81
CA THR A 297 -1.85 -6.41 -0.27
C THR A 297 -1.72 -7.33 0.95
N ILE A 298 -0.68 -8.16 0.96
CA ILE A 298 -0.37 -9.07 2.07
C ILE A 298 0.98 -8.65 2.64
N ARG A 299 1.01 -8.21 3.89
CA ARG A 299 2.24 -7.96 4.64
C ARG A 299 2.65 -9.22 5.38
N ILE A 300 3.89 -9.63 5.20
CA ILE A 300 4.48 -10.81 5.84
C ILE A 300 5.25 -10.35 7.07
N LEU A 301 4.82 -10.78 8.24
CA LEU A 301 5.48 -10.48 9.51
C LEU A 301 6.41 -11.65 9.86
N ASN A 302 7.72 -11.38 9.82
CA ASN A 302 8.72 -12.40 10.14
C ASN A 302 8.96 -12.44 11.66
N PRO A 303 8.65 -13.53 12.36
CA PRO A 303 8.82 -13.63 13.81
C PRO A 303 10.27 -13.46 14.28
N ALA A 304 11.26 -13.75 13.43
CA ALA A 304 12.67 -13.54 13.76
C ALA A 304 13.01 -12.05 14.00
N THR A 305 12.21 -11.12 13.46
CA THR A 305 12.41 -9.68 13.69
C THR A 305 12.11 -9.27 15.14
N ALA A 306 11.22 -9.99 15.81
CA ALA A 306 10.90 -9.76 17.22
C ALA A 306 12.02 -10.15 18.17
N GLN A 307 12.98 -10.99 17.74
CA GLN A 307 14.07 -11.52 18.56
C GLN A 307 15.40 -10.79 18.36
N LEU A 308 15.42 -9.71 17.57
CA LEU A 308 16.64 -8.94 17.33
C LEU A 308 17.07 -8.22 18.62
N ASN A 309 18.41 -8.08 18.75
CA ASN A 309 19.05 -7.22 19.74
C ASN A 309 19.67 -6.00 19.05
N PRO A 310 20.01 -4.92 19.78
CA PRO A 310 20.64 -3.75 19.19
C PRO A 310 21.95 -4.07 18.41
N GLU A 311 22.67 -5.10 18.82
CA GLU A 311 23.89 -5.60 18.18
C GLU A 311 23.66 -6.12 16.75
N ASP A 312 22.46 -6.60 16.45
CA ASP A 312 22.09 -7.19 15.15
C ASP A 312 21.69 -6.13 14.11
N LEU A 313 21.41 -4.89 14.55
CA LEU A 313 20.83 -3.83 13.72
C LEU A 313 21.88 -3.12 12.84
N GLY A 314 23.16 -3.25 13.21
CA GLY A 314 24.29 -2.67 12.45
C GLY A 314 24.69 -1.27 12.92
N PHE A 315 24.54 -0.96 14.19
CA PHE A 315 25.15 0.23 14.79
C PHE A 315 26.69 0.20 14.68
N SER A 316 27.31 1.37 14.60
CA SER A 316 28.74 1.49 14.85
C SER A 316 29.07 1.13 16.31
N ASP A 317 30.29 0.70 16.60
CA ASP A 317 30.69 0.39 17.99
C ASP A 317 30.50 1.58 18.94
N LYS A 318 30.68 2.80 18.43
CA LYS A 318 30.49 4.04 19.19
C LYS A 318 29.01 4.26 19.50
N ASP A 319 28.14 4.17 18.46
CA ASP A 319 26.73 4.42 18.62
C ASP A 319 26.05 3.32 19.45
N LEU A 320 26.50 2.07 19.29
CA LEU A 320 26.03 0.97 20.11
C LEU A 320 26.36 1.16 21.60
N LYS A 321 27.60 1.62 21.91
CA LYS A 321 27.96 1.95 23.30
C LYS A 321 27.12 3.09 23.84
N THR A 322 26.85 4.10 23.02
CA THR A 322 26.01 5.25 23.38
C THR A 322 24.57 4.81 23.65
N LEU A 323 23.98 4.01 22.74
CA LEU A 323 22.64 3.45 22.91
C LEU A 323 22.56 2.58 24.17
N ASN A 324 23.55 1.69 24.38
CA ASN A 324 23.60 0.83 25.56
C ASN A 324 23.71 1.59 26.90
N ARG A 325 24.26 2.79 26.88
CA ARG A 325 24.22 3.69 28.06
C ARG A 325 22.85 4.35 28.21
N ALA A 326 22.26 4.81 27.10
CA ALA A 326 20.98 5.49 27.10
C ALA A 326 19.84 4.58 27.61
N ILE A 327 19.77 3.32 27.14
CA ILE A 327 18.72 2.38 27.55
C ILE A 327 18.86 1.88 29.00
N LYS A 328 20.00 2.12 29.66
CA LYS A 328 20.22 1.81 31.09
C LYS A 328 19.89 2.95 32.04
N MET A 329 19.47 4.09 31.50
CA MET A 329 19.05 5.21 32.36
C MET A 329 17.77 4.81 33.10
N PRO A 330 17.63 5.19 34.38
CA PRO A 330 16.48 4.78 35.17
C PRO A 330 15.19 5.46 34.74
N GLN A 331 15.28 6.63 34.12
CA GLN A 331 14.13 7.42 33.67
C GLN A 331 14.52 8.36 32.55
N GLY A 332 13.55 8.78 31.75
CA GLY A 332 13.70 9.70 30.63
C GLY A 332 13.05 9.16 29.37
N ILE A 333 13.22 9.84 28.23
CA ILE A 333 12.63 9.44 26.96
C ILE A 333 13.72 9.21 25.90
N ILE A 334 13.60 8.12 25.17
CA ILE A 334 14.44 7.75 24.03
C ILE A 334 13.52 7.71 22.81
N LEU A 335 13.91 8.45 21.77
CA LEU A 335 13.13 8.55 20.53
C LEU A 335 13.87 7.91 19.37
N VAL A 336 13.12 7.21 18.50
CA VAL A 336 13.62 6.72 17.21
C VAL A 336 12.88 7.48 16.12
N THR A 337 13.61 8.12 15.22
CA THR A 337 13.01 8.89 14.14
C THR A 337 13.41 8.41 12.76
N GLY A 338 12.56 8.70 11.78
CA GLY A 338 12.76 8.32 10.38
C GLY A 338 11.42 8.13 9.65
N PRO A 339 11.42 8.00 8.31
CA PRO A 339 10.22 7.75 7.54
C PRO A 339 9.64 6.36 7.80
N THR A 340 8.46 6.12 7.22
CA THR A 340 7.85 4.79 7.21
C THR A 340 8.78 3.78 6.52
N GLY A 341 8.95 2.61 7.13
CA GLY A 341 9.84 1.56 6.61
C GLY A 341 11.32 1.75 6.93
N SER A 342 11.72 2.72 7.75
CA SER A 342 13.12 2.89 8.19
C SER A 342 13.56 1.89 9.28
N GLY A 343 12.64 1.06 9.80
CA GLY A 343 12.95 0.02 10.80
C GLY A 343 12.81 0.48 12.26
N LYS A 344 12.12 1.60 12.53
CA LYS A 344 11.94 2.16 13.89
C LYS A 344 11.40 1.14 14.89
N SER A 345 10.29 0.47 14.55
CA SER A 345 9.68 -0.54 15.43
C SER A 345 10.65 -1.69 15.74
N SER A 346 11.41 -2.16 14.75
CA SER A 346 12.42 -3.22 14.98
C SER A 346 13.50 -2.76 15.97
N THR A 347 13.92 -1.50 15.91
CA THR A 347 14.89 -0.93 16.85
C THR A 347 14.30 -0.78 18.24
N LEU A 348 13.05 -0.34 18.36
CA LEU A 348 12.36 -0.29 19.65
C LEU A 348 12.24 -1.69 20.27
N TYR A 349 11.76 -2.67 19.50
CA TYR A 349 11.68 -4.06 19.99
C TYR A 349 13.04 -4.62 20.39
N ALA A 350 14.09 -4.33 19.63
CA ALA A 350 15.45 -4.75 19.98
C ALA A 350 15.92 -4.14 21.33
N CYS A 351 15.61 -2.88 21.59
CA CYS A 351 15.89 -2.24 22.88
C CYS A 351 15.09 -2.87 24.01
N LEU A 352 13.78 -3.10 23.78
CA LEU A 352 12.91 -3.72 24.79
C LEU A 352 13.34 -5.16 25.10
N ASN A 353 13.68 -5.97 24.08
CA ASN A 353 14.19 -7.34 24.28
C ASN A 353 15.41 -7.36 25.16
N LYS A 354 16.35 -6.42 24.96
CA LYS A 354 17.56 -6.31 25.76
C LYS A 354 17.31 -5.96 27.23
N LEU A 355 16.22 -5.24 27.50
CA LEU A 355 15.80 -4.81 28.84
C LEU A 355 14.81 -5.78 29.49
N ASN A 356 14.22 -6.69 28.71
CA ASN A 356 13.20 -7.61 29.17
C ASN A 356 13.78 -8.64 30.14
N SER A 357 13.38 -8.55 31.40
CA SER A 357 13.72 -9.50 32.45
C SER A 357 12.53 -9.69 33.37
N PRO A 358 12.47 -10.78 34.14
CA PRO A 358 11.39 -11.02 35.12
C PRO A 358 11.26 -9.93 36.21
N GLU A 359 12.26 -9.10 36.39
CA GLU A 359 12.34 -8.06 37.39
C GLU A 359 11.83 -6.69 36.87
N VAL A 360 11.50 -6.59 35.58
CA VAL A 360 11.14 -5.33 34.90
C VAL A 360 9.75 -5.43 34.29
N ASN A 361 8.86 -4.54 34.67
CA ASN A 361 7.52 -4.46 34.09
C ASN A 361 7.53 -3.55 32.85
N ILE A 362 7.46 -4.16 31.67
CA ILE A 362 7.43 -3.46 30.36
C ILE A 362 6.00 -3.48 29.83
N ILE A 363 5.46 -2.29 29.53
CA ILE A 363 4.12 -2.16 28.96
C ILE A 363 4.19 -1.25 27.71
N THR A 364 3.52 -1.70 26.63
CA THR A 364 3.50 -0.96 25.36
C THR A 364 2.09 -0.54 24.96
N VAL A 365 1.96 0.51 24.16
CA VAL A 365 0.73 0.88 23.44
C VAL A 365 1.04 1.05 21.95
N GLU A 366 0.32 0.29 21.10
CA GLU A 366 0.69 0.07 19.69
C GLU A 366 -0.51 0.12 18.74
N ASP A 367 -0.30 0.52 17.49
CA ASP A 367 -1.34 0.65 16.45
C ASP A 367 -0.95 0.00 15.12
N PRO A 368 -1.23 -1.30 14.99
CA PRO A 368 -1.47 -2.31 16.00
C PRO A 368 -0.17 -2.97 16.49
N VAL A 369 -0.28 -3.90 17.47
CA VAL A 369 0.86 -4.75 17.89
C VAL A 369 1.41 -5.50 16.68
N GLU A 370 2.73 -5.33 16.39
CA GLU A 370 3.38 -5.95 15.23
C GLU A 370 3.78 -7.39 15.49
N PHE A 371 4.37 -7.68 16.64
CA PHE A 371 4.83 -8.99 17.07
C PHE A 371 4.49 -9.22 18.54
N ASP A 372 4.07 -10.42 18.88
CA ASP A 372 3.91 -10.81 20.29
C ASP A 372 5.30 -11.09 20.89
N VAL A 373 5.67 -10.35 21.94
CA VAL A 373 6.95 -10.51 22.64
C VAL A 373 6.69 -11.08 24.03
N PRO A 374 7.18 -12.30 24.33
CA PRO A 374 7.01 -12.88 25.66
C PRO A 374 7.61 -11.98 26.75
N GLY A 375 6.88 -11.80 27.85
CA GLY A 375 7.33 -10.98 28.99
C GLY A 375 7.01 -9.48 28.86
N ILE A 376 6.42 -9.04 27.74
CA ILE A 376 5.98 -7.65 27.54
C ILE A 376 4.44 -7.59 27.47
N ASN A 377 3.84 -6.66 28.20
CA ASN A 377 2.41 -6.40 28.16
C ASN A 377 2.07 -5.43 27.03
N GLN A 378 1.50 -5.93 25.93
CA GLN A 378 1.27 -5.13 24.72
C GLN A 378 -0.21 -4.76 24.57
N VAL A 379 -0.51 -3.46 24.56
CA VAL A 379 -1.87 -2.92 24.49
C VAL A 379 -2.15 -2.41 23.07
N PRO A 380 -3.06 -3.03 22.32
CA PRO A 380 -3.44 -2.52 21.00
C PRO A 380 -4.37 -1.32 21.13
N ILE A 381 -4.18 -0.32 20.27
CA ILE A 381 -5.12 0.79 20.09
C ILE A 381 -6.48 0.23 19.62
N ASN A 382 -7.55 0.74 20.23
CA ASN A 382 -8.92 0.41 19.86
C ASN A 382 -9.82 1.64 20.02
N PRO A 383 -9.98 2.47 18.97
CA PRO A 383 -10.80 3.68 19.03
C PRO A 383 -12.26 3.40 19.38
N ALA A 384 -12.82 2.26 18.93
CA ALA A 384 -14.19 1.85 19.23
C ALA A 384 -14.40 1.59 20.74
N ALA A 385 -13.37 1.07 21.44
CA ALA A 385 -13.36 0.92 22.88
C ALA A 385 -12.85 2.19 23.63
N GLY A 386 -12.54 3.26 22.89
CA GLY A 386 -12.03 4.51 23.46
C GLY A 386 -10.55 4.46 23.89
N ILE A 387 -9.79 3.46 23.42
CA ILE A 387 -8.35 3.31 23.70
C ILE A 387 -7.58 4.07 22.60
N THR A 388 -7.12 5.28 22.91
CA THR A 388 -6.19 6.08 22.10
C THR A 388 -4.78 6.02 22.70
N PHE A 389 -3.75 6.53 22.00
CA PHE A 389 -2.38 6.60 22.54
C PHE A 389 -2.32 7.32 23.88
N ALA A 390 -2.87 8.54 23.97
CA ALA A 390 -2.87 9.33 25.20
C ALA A 390 -3.63 8.65 26.35
N LYS A 391 -4.84 8.09 26.07
CA LYS A 391 -5.62 7.38 27.10
C LYS A 391 -4.98 6.07 27.53
N GLY A 392 -4.45 5.30 26.55
CA GLY A 392 -3.71 4.08 26.79
C GLY A 392 -2.53 4.32 27.71
N LEU A 393 -1.71 5.33 27.37
CA LEU A 393 -0.55 5.71 28.17
C LEU A 393 -0.91 6.12 29.60
N ARG A 394 -1.94 6.98 29.77
CA ARG A 394 -2.43 7.30 31.12
C ARG A 394 -2.90 6.08 31.94
N SER A 395 -3.43 5.08 31.26
CA SER A 395 -3.85 3.83 31.95
C SER A 395 -2.66 2.96 32.31
N ILE A 396 -1.66 2.89 31.44
CA ILE A 396 -0.41 2.17 31.65
C ILE A 396 0.33 2.71 32.88
N LEU A 397 0.40 4.04 33.08
CA LEU A 397 1.04 4.66 34.22
C LEU A 397 0.41 4.31 35.59
N ARG A 398 -0.76 3.65 35.62
CA ARG A 398 -1.38 3.11 36.83
C ARG A 398 -1.19 1.60 37.00
N GLN A 399 -0.38 0.99 36.15
CA GLN A 399 -0.08 -0.45 36.15
C GLN A 399 1.34 -0.74 36.66
N ASP A 400 1.94 0.20 37.41
CA ASP A 400 3.29 0.09 37.96
C ASP A 400 4.34 -0.32 36.91
N PRO A 401 4.46 0.43 35.79
CA PRO A 401 5.45 0.12 34.76
C PRO A 401 6.83 0.68 35.13
N ASP A 402 7.90 -0.06 34.83
CA ASP A 402 9.26 0.46 34.83
C ASP A 402 9.60 1.08 33.47
N ILE A 403 9.17 0.40 32.40
CA ILE A 403 9.44 0.79 31.03
C ILE A 403 8.13 0.88 30.24
N VAL A 404 7.97 1.98 29.53
CA VAL A 404 6.79 2.25 28.70
C VAL A 404 7.22 2.47 27.25
N MET A 405 6.53 1.83 26.31
CA MET A 405 6.68 2.17 24.89
C MET A 405 5.36 2.71 24.34
N VAL A 406 5.43 3.87 23.71
CA VAL A 406 4.35 4.41 22.85
C VAL A 406 4.85 4.33 21.41
N VAL A 407 4.21 3.51 20.58
CA VAL A 407 4.77 3.19 19.26
C VAL A 407 5.04 4.44 18.42
N GLU A 408 4.21 5.49 18.56
CA GLU A 408 4.49 6.79 17.94
C GLU A 408 3.78 7.95 18.66
N ILE A 409 4.38 9.13 18.57
CA ILE A 409 3.82 10.41 19.04
C ILE A 409 3.33 11.19 17.81
N ARG A 410 1.99 11.31 17.67
CA ARG A 410 1.34 12.05 16.58
C ARG A 410 0.87 13.44 17.00
N ASP A 411 0.53 13.61 18.25
CA ASP A 411 -0.14 14.80 18.81
C ASP A 411 0.49 15.27 20.11
N GLY A 412 0.20 16.53 20.49
CA GLY A 412 0.73 17.15 21.70
C GLY A 412 0.24 16.51 23.01
N GLU A 413 -0.98 15.94 23.04
CA GLU A 413 -1.52 15.27 24.23
C GLU A 413 -0.71 14.00 24.57
N THR A 414 -0.43 13.18 23.54
CA THR A 414 0.41 11.98 23.68
C THR A 414 1.84 12.37 24.05
N ALA A 415 2.41 13.40 23.39
CA ALA A 415 3.74 13.91 23.69
C ALA A 415 3.86 14.36 25.14
N LEU A 416 2.95 15.23 25.60
CA LEU A 416 2.94 15.74 26.96
C LEU A 416 2.86 14.62 28.00
N THR A 417 1.96 13.65 27.78
CA THR A 417 1.81 12.51 28.70
C THR A 417 3.08 11.65 28.75
N ALA A 418 3.75 11.42 27.59
CA ALA A 418 5.01 10.69 27.52
C ALA A 418 6.15 11.40 28.27
N PHE A 419 6.27 12.71 28.12
CA PHE A 419 7.27 13.51 28.82
C PHE A 419 7.00 13.58 30.33
N GLN A 420 5.74 13.68 30.76
CA GLN A 420 5.37 13.59 32.17
C GLN A 420 5.74 12.23 32.76
N ALA A 421 5.47 11.13 32.06
CA ALA A 421 5.88 9.80 32.48
C ALA A 421 7.41 9.70 32.64
N ALA A 422 8.17 10.23 31.68
CA ALA A 422 9.62 10.25 31.71
C ALA A 422 10.19 11.08 32.90
N GLN A 423 9.49 12.13 33.31
CA GLN A 423 9.89 12.93 34.46
C GLN A 423 9.50 12.30 35.82
N THR A 424 8.50 11.43 35.82
CA THR A 424 7.97 10.78 37.03
C THR A 424 8.57 9.40 37.33
N GLY A 425 9.73 9.08 36.73
CA GLY A 425 10.49 7.89 37.11
C GLY A 425 10.46 6.73 36.09
N HIS A 426 9.85 6.92 34.93
CA HIS A 426 9.73 5.86 33.93
C HIS A 426 10.74 6.03 32.77
N LEU A 427 11.23 4.94 32.23
CA LEU A 427 11.96 4.94 30.95
C LEU A 427 10.95 4.80 29.81
N VAL A 428 10.87 5.80 28.95
CA VAL A 428 9.89 5.88 27.86
C VAL A 428 10.59 5.71 26.51
N PHE A 429 10.04 4.84 25.67
CA PHE A 429 10.43 4.68 24.28
C PHE A 429 9.32 5.15 23.35
N SER A 430 9.68 5.89 22.28
CA SER A 430 8.70 6.28 21.28
C SER A 430 9.33 6.55 19.91
N THR A 431 8.47 6.82 18.91
CA THR A 431 8.93 7.27 17.58
C THR A 431 8.34 8.61 17.17
N LEU A 432 9.08 9.27 16.28
CA LEU A 432 8.65 10.44 15.53
C LEU A 432 8.87 10.25 14.03
N HIS A 433 8.23 11.07 13.22
CA HIS A 433 8.41 11.12 11.77
C HIS A 433 9.15 12.40 11.38
N THR A 434 10.45 12.45 11.68
CA THR A 434 11.36 13.52 11.21
C THR A 434 12.49 12.93 10.38
N ASN A 435 13.17 13.75 9.59
CA ASN A 435 14.19 13.29 8.67
C ASN A 435 15.52 12.96 9.36
N ASP A 436 15.83 13.64 10.45
CA ASP A 436 17.05 13.52 11.23
C ASP A 436 16.78 13.68 12.73
N ALA A 437 17.78 13.40 13.55
CA ALA A 437 17.67 13.45 15.00
C ALA A 437 17.57 14.89 15.56
N PRO A 438 18.31 15.91 15.07
CA PRO A 438 18.12 17.29 15.49
C PRO A 438 16.71 17.83 15.23
N SER A 439 16.12 17.55 14.06
CA SER A 439 14.76 17.98 13.72
C SER A 439 13.69 17.36 14.63
N ALA A 440 13.96 16.20 15.24
CA ALA A 440 13.03 15.59 16.18
C ALA A 440 12.89 16.42 17.46
N VAL A 441 13.96 17.09 17.91
CA VAL A 441 13.93 18.00 19.07
C VAL A 441 13.02 19.19 18.79
N ILE A 442 13.15 19.80 17.60
CA ILE A 442 12.28 20.92 17.18
C ILE A 442 10.83 20.45 17.07
N ARG A 443 10.60 19.26 16.48
CA ARG A 443 9.24 18.70 16.32
C ARG A 443 8.52 18.53 17.65
N LEU A 444 9.21 18.20 18.72
CA LEU A 444 8.60 18.13 20.07
C LEU A 444 8.13 19.50 20.53
N MET A 445 8.90 20.56 20.29
CA MET A 445 8.52 21.93 20.61
C MET A 445 7.33 22.40 19.76
N ASP A 446 7.29 22.04 18.46
CA ASP A 446 6.13 22.29 17.57
C ASP A 446 4.87 21.57 18.05
N LEU A 447 5.01 20.42 18.71
CA LEU A 447 3.89 19.70 19.33
C LEU A 447 3.45 20.33 20.66
N GLY A 448 4.05 21.44 21.07
CA GLY A 448 3.70 22.21 22.27
C GLY A 448 4.39 21.72 23.54
N ILE A 449 5.48 20.95 23.44
CA ILE A 449 6.25 20.54 24.61
C ILE A 449 7.21 21.68 25.00
N ASP A 450 7.16 22.07 26.25
CA ASP A 450 8.03 23.11 26.79
C ASP A 450 9.52 22.74 26.61
N PRO A 451 10.37 23.65 26.09
CA PRO A 451 11.80 23.41 25.90
C PRO A 451 12.53 22.91 27.15
N PHE A 452 12.11 23.35 28.33
CA PHE A 452 12.66 22.88 29.59
C PHE A 452 12.30 21.41 29.85
N MET A 453 11.07 20.97 29.51
CA MET A 453 10.68 19.57 29.61
C MET A 453 11.48 18.72 28.63
N VAL A 454 11.67 19.18 27.38
CA VAL A 454 12.49 18.49 26.39
C VAL A 454 13.92 18.34 26.90
N SER A 455 14.55 19.43 27.35
CA SER A 455 15.93 19.40 27.82
C SER A 455 16.15 18.52 29.06
N SER A 456 15.15 18.40 29.94
CA SER A 456 15.25 17.64 31.18
C SER A 456 14.99 16.16 31.03
N ALA A 457 14.02 15.78 30.20
CA ALA A 457 13.55 14.39 30.08
C ALA A 457 14.11 13.63 28.87
N LEU A 458 14.48 14.32 27.78
CA LEU A 458 15.02 13.65 26.58
C LEU A 458 16.44 13.15 26.85
N ILE A 459 16.66 11.85 26.67
CA ILE A 459 17.97 11.18 26.82
C ILE A 459 18.71 11.18 25.50
N ALA A 460 18.06 10.63 24.46
CA ALA A 460 18.64 10.45 23.14
C ALA A 460 17.58 10.44 22.04
N VAL A 461 17.99 10.83 20.84
CA VAL A 461 17.23 10.65 19.60
C VAL A 461 18.08 9.86 18.62
N LEU A 462 17.50 8.79 18.09
CA LEU A 462 18.11 7.93 17.06
C LEU A 462 17.47 8.24 15.71
N GLY A 463 18.20 8.85 14.79
CA GLY A 463 17.81 8.93 13.39
C GLY A 463 18.14 7.63 12.67
N GLN A 464 17.22 7.10 11.85
CA GLN A 464 17.38 5.79 11.23
C GLN A 464 16.87 5.72 9.79
N ARG A 465 17.65 5.05 8.92
CA ARG A 465 17.29 4.63 7.56
C ARG A 465 17.74 3.19 7.33
N LEU A 466 17.18 2.55 6.29
CA LEU A 466 17.61 1.22 5.84
C LEU A 466 18.20 1.29 4.43
N VAL A 467 19.37 0.68 4.27
CA VAL A 467 20.03 0.42 2.98
C VAL A 467 20.10 -1.07 2.72
N ARG A 468 20.24 -1.45 1.46
CA ARG A 468 20.46 -2.85 1.08
C ARG A 468 21.90 -3.26 1.35
N LYS A 469 22.10 -4.49 1.83
CA LYS A 469 23.43 -5.09 1.99
C LYS A 469 23.92 -5.63 0.65
N ILE A 470 25.18 -5.44 0.33
CA ILE A 470 25.83 -6.12 -0.80
C ILE A 470 25.74 -7.63 -0.59
N CYS A 471 25.36 -8.35 -1.62
CA CYS A 471 25.32 -9.81 -1.59
C CYS A 471 26.72 -10.38 -1.34
N LYS A 472 26.86 -11.25 -0.36
CA LYS A 472 28.15 -11.83 0.02
C LYS A 472 28.72 -12.74 -1.07
N SER A 473 27.85 -13.43 -1.82
CA SER A 473 28.22 -14.42 -2.84
C SER A 473 28.76 -13.78 -4.13
N CYS A 474 28.38 -12.52 -4.42
CA CYS A 474 28.78 -11.84 -5.66
C CYS A 474 29.42 -10.46 -5.42
N LYS A 475 29.96 -10.22 -4.23
CA LYS A 475 30.67 -8.97 -3.89
C LYS A 475 31.91 -8.82 -4.76
N ALA A 476 32.05 -7.68 -5.45
CA ALA A 476 33.18 -7.36 -6.34
C ALA A 476 33.62 -5.90 -6.10
N PRO A 477 34.86 -5.56 -6.41
CA PRO A 477 35.36 -4.18 -6.38
C PRO A 477 34.54 -3.29 -7.30
N ASP A 478 34.34 -2.03 -6.89
CA ASP A 478 33.65 -1.00 -7.65
C ASP A 478 34.53 0.23 -7.84
N ASN A 479 34.45 0.84 -9.03
CA ASN A 479 35.12 2.10 -9.34
C ASN A 479 34.04 3.18 -9.38
N LEU A 480 34.04 4.05 -8.38
CA LEU A 480 33.09 5.16 -8.33
C LEU A 480 33.41 6.20 -9.41
N PRO A 481 32.38 6.84 -9.99
CA PRO A 481 32.55 8.01 -10.84
C PRO A 481 33.31 9.14 -10.10
N PRO A 482 34.13 9.94 -10.81
CA PRO A 482 34.88 11.03 -10.17
C PRO A 482 33.99 12.03 -9.39
N GLU A 483 32.78 12.30 -9.90
CA GLU A 483 31.80 13.18 -9.26
C GLU A 483 31.39 12.67 -7.87
N GLN A 484 31.07 11.38 -7.76
CA GLN A 484 30.72 10.77 -6.48
C GLN A 484 31.91 10.71 -5.50
N LEU A 485 33.11 10.54 -6.01
CA LEU A 485 34.33 10.61 -5.21
C LEU A 485 34.57 12.01 -4.64
N GLU A 486 34.27 13.05 -5.39
CA GLU A 486 34.36 14.43 -4.91
C GLU A 486 33.31 14.74 -3.83
N GLU A 487 32.07 14.26 -4.00
CA GLU A 487 31.01 14.44 -3.00
C GLU A 487 31.34 13.79 -1.65
N ILE A 488 32.04 12.65 -1.65
CA ILE A 488 32.40 11.95 -0.41
C ILE A 488 33.77 12.36 0.15
N ARG A 489 34.57 13.14 -0.60
CA ARG A 489 35.92 13.59 -0.18
C ARG A 489 35.93 14.24 1.19
N PRO A 490 34.98 15.12 1.57
CA PRO A 490 34.94 15.73 2.92
C PRO A 490 34.81 14.69 4.05
N TYR A 491 34.27 13.51 3.75
CA TYR A 491 34.01 12.45 4.73
C TYR A 491 35.11 11.40 4.82
N ILE A 492 35.92 11.24 3.78
CA ILE A 492 37.01 10.26 3.71
C ILE A 492 38.41 10.87 3.92
N GLY A 493 38.53 12.20 3.81
CA GLY A 493 39.80 12.92 3.90
C GLY A 493 40.73 12.54 2.74
N ASP A 494 42.07 12.77 2.93
CA ASP A 494 43.09 12.52 1.92
C ASP A 494 43.49 11.04 1.72
N LYS A 495 42.64 10.10 2.10
CA LYS A 495 42.91 8.65 1.89
C LYS A 495 42.91 8.34 0.39
N LYS A 496 44.11 8.07 -0.17
CA LYS A 496 44.31 7.81 -1.61
C LYS A 496 43.89 6.40 -2.05
N ASP A 497 43.89 5.42 -1.16
CA ASP A 497 43.56 4.01 -1.46
C ASP A 497 42.22 3.61 -0.78
N VAL A 498 41.13 4.11 -1.30
CA VAL A 498 39.82 3.78 -0.80
C VAL A 498 39.13 2.78 -1.75
N ALA A 499 38.88 1.57 -1.24
CA ALA A 499 38.17 0.54 -2.02
C ALA A 499 36.67 0.59 -1.79
N PHE A 500 35.92 0.59 -2.88
CA PHE A 500 34.48 0.46 -2.87
C PHE A 500 34.04 -0.88 -3.45
N TRP A 501 32.83 -1.27 -3.17
CA TRP A 501 32.33 -2.61 -3.49
C TRP A 501 30.92 -2.52 -4.05
N LYS A 502 30.60 -3.46 -4.97
CA LYS A 502 29.27 -3.68 -5.50
C LYS A 502 28.93 -5.16 -5.55
N GLY A 503 27.68 -5.49 -5.72
CA GLY A 503 27.24 -6.84 -6.04
C GLY A 503 27.15 -7.02 -7.55
N ALA A 504 27.86 -8.00 -8.10
CA ALA A 504 27.85 -8.30 -9.54
C ALA A 504 26.54 -8.93 -10.02
N GLY A 505 25.72 -9.47 -9.08
CA GLY A 505 24.52 -10.24 -9.38
C GLY A 505 24.82 -11.73 -9.47
N CYS A 506 24.06 -12.56 -8.78
CA CYS A 506 24.11 -14.02 -8.80
C CYS A 506 22.73 -14.60 -8.45
N ASP A 507 22.58 -15.92 -8.55
CA ASP A 507 21.30 -16.60 -8.26
C ASP A 507 20.85 -16.39 -6.81
N ASP A 508 21.75 -16.38 -5.83
CA ASP A 508 21.42 -16.14 -4.41
C ASP A 508 20.75 -14.78 -4.17
N CYS A 509 21.10 -13.75 -4.94
CA CYS A 509 20.50 -12.43 -4.86
C CYS A 509 19.55 -12.13 -6.02
N GLN A 510 19.21 -13.13 -6.85
CA GLN A 510 18.39 -12.98 -8.04
C GLN A 510 18.89 -11.85 -8.96
N HIS A 511 20.16 -11.86 -9.25
CA HIS A 511 20.89 -10.93 -10.12
C HIS A 511 20.83 -9.45 -9.69
N THR A 512 20.38 -9.15 -8.46
CA THR A 512 20.25 -7.77 -7.97
C THR A 512 21.53 -7.19 -7.36
N GLY A 513 22.49 -8.04 -7.02
CA GLY A 513 23.69 -7.64 -6.30
C GLY A 513 23.48 -7.40 -4.81
N TYR A 514 22.24 -7.47 -4.28
CA TYR A 514 21.91 -7.16 -2.88
C TYR A 514 21.16 -8.31 -2.21
N SER A 515 21.39 -8.49 -0.89
CA SER A 515 20.68 -9.47 -0.07
C SER A 515 20.56 -9.00 1.38
N GLY A 516 19.34 -8.68 1.80
CA GLY A 516 19.01 -8.16 3.11
C GLY A 516 19.29 -6.68 3.29
N ARG A 517 18.98 -6.15 4.48
CA ARG A 517 19.04 -4.72 4.80
C ARG A 517 19.97 -4.45 5.98
N LEU A 518 20.47 -3.22 6.08
CA LEU A 518 21.36 -2.72 7.13
C LEU A 518 20.81 -1.36 7.58
N GLY A 519 20.82 -1.09 8.90
CA GLY A 519 20.52 0.23 9.42
C GLY A 519 21.65 1.22 9.16
N LEU A 520 21.30 2.45 8.80
CA LEU A 520 22.12 3.63 8.95
C LEU A 520 21.59 4.42 10.12
N PHE A 521 22.48 4.88 10.97
CA PHE A 521 22.14 5.52 12.23
C PHE A 521 22.83 6.85 12.42
N GLU A 522 22.19 7.72 13.17
CA GLU A 522 22.78 8.86 13.86
C GLU A 522 22.19 8.93 15.27
N VAL A 523 23.03 9.06 16.27
CA VAL A 523 22.63 9.01 17.68
C VAL A 523 22.94 10.34 18.35
N LEU A 524 21.92 11.16 18.54
CA LEU A 524 21.99 12.43 19.25
C LEU A 524 21.71 12.19 20.73
N THR A 525 22.67 12.47 21.61
CA THR A 525 22.48 12.42 23.08
C THR A 525 22.39 13.81 23.65
N MET A 526 21.49 14.00 24.62
CA MET A 526 21.27 15.29 25.28
C MET A 526 22.37 15.59 26.31
N THR A 527 23.47 16.17 25.83
CA THR A 527 24.57 16.68 26.66
C THR A 527 24.18 17.96 27.41
N SER A 528 24.97 18.38 28.39
CA SER A 528 24.72 19.62 29.14
C SER A 528 24.67 20.84 28.23
N SER A 529 25.54 20.92 27.22
CA SER A 529 25.55 22.02 26.25
C SER A 529 24.27 22.04 25.40
N LEU A 530 23.83 20.87 24.90
CA LEU A 530 22.60 20.77 24.14
C LEU A 530 21.35 21.04 24.97
N LYS A 531 21.33 20.64 26.25
CA LYS A 531 20.24 20.95 27.18
C LYS A 531 20.09 22.45 27.37
N SER A 532 21.20 23.16 27.59
CA SER A 532 21.20 24.62 27.74
C SER A 532 20.74 25.32 26.44
N LEU A 533 21.21 24.82 25.30
CA LEU A 533 20.87 25.33 23.98
C LEU A 533 19.36 25.17 23.69
N VAL A 534 18.81 23.97 23.87
CA VAL A 534 17.38 23.69 23.66
C VAL A 534 16.48 24.51 24.55
N SER A 535 16.86 24.71 25.82
CA SER A 535 16.09 25.56 26.74
C SER A 535 16.04 27.05 26.32
N GLY A 536 16.97 27.49 25.44
CA GLY A 536 17.01 28.84 24.90
C GLY A 536 16.18 29.06 23.63
N GLY A 537 15.61 28.01 23.02
CA GLY A 537 14.79 28.10 21.82
C GLY A 537 15.63 28.34 20.56
N VAL A 538 16.21 27.30 19.99
CA VAL A 538 17.18 27.33 18.87
C VAL A 538 16.74 26.51 17.67
N SER A 539 17.41 26.70 16.52
CA SER A 539 17.16 25.96 15.29
C SER A 539 17.78 24.55 15.32
N SER A 540 17.24 23.65 14.48
CA SER A 540 17.81 22.31 14.31
C SER A 540 19.26 22.33 13.85
N GLU A 541 19.65 23.35 13.08
CA GLU A 541 21.00 23.48 12.56
C GLU A 541 22.02 23.85 13.66
N GLU A 542 21.64 24.71 14.61
CA GLU A 542 22.47 25.04 15.76
C GLU A 542 22.62 23.85 16.70
N ILE A 543 21.53 23.07 16.91
CA ILE A 543 21.60 21.79 17.65
C ILE A 543 22.59 20.87 16.97
N LYS A 544 22.51 20.72 15.65
CA LYS A 544 23.38 19.87 14.85
C LYS A 544 24.85 20.31 14.94
N LYS A 545 25.14 21.59 14.69
CA LYS A 545 26.50 22.14 14.78
C LYS A 545 27.13 21.95 16.17
N THR A 546 26.35 22.15 17.21
CA THR A 546 26.81 21.96 18.59
C THR A 546 27.04 20.47 18.88
N ALA A 547 26.13 19.60 18.47
CA ALA A 547 26.28 18.15 18.62
C ALA A 547 27.50 17.60 17.87
N GLN A 548 27.76 18.09 16.65
CA GLN A 548 28.93 17.69 15.86
C GLN A 548 30.25 18.05 16.54
N LYS A 549 30.34 19.23 17.19
CA LYS A 549 31.51 19.59 18.00
C LYS A 549 31.75 18.64 19.17
N GLU A 550 30.71 18.00 19.67
CA GLU A 550 30.75 17.00 20.75
C GLU A 550 30.85 15.56 20.26
N GLY A 551 31.02 15.41 18.92
CA GLY A 551 31.27 14.12 18.29
C GLY A 551 30.03 13.40 17.78
N PHE A 552 28.87 14.05 17.65
CA PHE A 552 27.74 13.51 16.91
C PHE A 552 28.12 13.28 15.45
N GLN A 553 27.74 12.12 14.94
CA GLN A 553 27.97 11.73 13.54
C GLN A 553 26.65 11.72 12.79
N VAL A 554 26.61 12.42 11.66
CA VAL A 554 25.44 12.43 10.78
C VAL A 554 25.31 11.07 10.08
N MET A 555 24.08 10.72 9.70
CA MET A 555 23.75 9.43 9.11
C MET A 555 24.49 9.15 7.80
N SER A 556 24.76 10.19 6.99
CA SER A 556 25.57 10.05 5.76
C SER A 556 26.99 9.56 6.05
N LEU A 557 27.62 10.02 7.12
CA LEU A 557 28.96 9.55 7.52
C LEU A 557 28.94 8.09 7.95
N ASP A 558 27.96 7.64 8.74
CA ASP A 558 27.79 6.23 9.10
C ASP A 558 27.60 5.37 7.84
N GLY A 559 26.80 5.86 6.87
CA GLY A 559 26.58 5.19 5.58
C GLY A 559 27.85 5.05 4.76
N ILE A 560 28.64 6.12 4.63
CA ILE A 560 29.92 6.11 3.90
C ILE A 560 30.90 5.15 4.56
N GLN A 561 31.01 5.15 5.89
CA GLN A 561 31.87 4.20 6.61
C GLN A 561 31.47 2.73 6.35
N LYS A 562 30.17 2.43 6.31
CA LYS A 562 29.65 1.10 5.98
C LYS A 562 29.90 0.72 4.51
N ALA A 563 29.86 1.68 3.59
CA ALA A 563 30.21 1.46 2.20
C ALA A 563 31.70 1.15 2.04
N LEU A 564 32.58 1.85 2.76
CA LEU A 564 34.01 1.55 2.82
C LEU A 564 34.33 0.15 3.35
N GLN A 565 33.52 -0.33 4.31
CA GLN A 565 33.62 -1.71 4.80
C GLN A 565 33.05 -2.73 3.79
N GLY A 566 32.45 -2.25 2.71
CA GLY A 566 31.82 -3.09 1.68
C GLY A 566 30.58 -3.81 2.19
N LEU A 567 29.84 -3.21 3.11
CA LEU A 567 28.54 -3.70 3.60
C LEU A 567 27.38 -3.24 2.72
N THR A 568 27.51 -2.04 2.13
CA THR A 568 26.54 -1.42 1.22
C THR A 568 27.27 -0.65 0.12
N THR A 569 26.57 -0.04 -0.82
CA THR A 569 27.14 0.81 -1.87
C THR A 569 26.92 2.28 -1.56
N ILE A 570 27.72 3.16 -2.17
CA ILE A 570 27.53 4.62 -2.07
C ILE A 570 26.19 5.06 -2.65
N GLU A 571 25.75 4.44 -3.76
CA GLU A 571 24.41 4.70 -4.33
C GLU A 571 23.29 4.47 -3.33
N GLU A 572 23.35 3.38 -2.56
CA GLU A 572 22.36 3.08 -1.54
C GLU A 572 22.38 4.12 -0.40
N VAL A 573 23.59 4.56 0.00
CA VAL A 573 23.73 5.62 1.01
C VAL A 573 23.11 6.91 0.49
N PHE A 574 23.45 7.35 -0.72
CA PHE A 574 22.94 8.60 -1.31
C PHE A 574 21.42 8.56 -1.55
N ARG A 575 20.87 7.39 -1.86
CA ARG A 575 19.43 7.22 -2.02
C ARG A 575 18.63 7.57 -0.75
N VAL A 576 19.17 7.36 0.44
CA VAL A 576 18.45 7.52 1.71
C VAL A 576 19.02 8.58 2.65
N ALA A 577 20.29 8.86 2.55
CA ALA A 577 21.03 9.83 3.37
C ALA A 577 22.10 10.51 2.51
N PRO A 578 21.71 11.38 1.56
CA PRO A 578 22.67 12.08 0.70
C PRO A 578 23.60 12.94 1.58
N PRO A 579 24.87 13.12 1.17
CA PRO A 579 25.78 14.02 1.85
C PRO A 579 25.22 15.45 1.81
N GLU A 580 25.43 16.20 2.88
CA GLU A 580 25.08 17.60 2.92
C GLU A 580 26.12 18.40 2.13
N ILE A 581 25.65 19.21 1.20
CA ILE A 581 26.50 20.14 0.48
C ILE A 581 26.90 21.23 1.49
N THR A 582 28.09 21.12 2.07
CA THR A 582 28.70 22.21 2.83
C THR A 582 29.13 23.28 1.82
N VAL A 583 28.38 24.35 1.72
CA VAL A 583 28.79 25.58 1.05
C VAL A 583 29.79 26.29 1.97
N ASP A 584 30.95 25.68 2.16
CA ASP A 584 32.09 26.31 2.85
C ASP A 584 33.38 25.82 2.18
N SER A 585 33.66 26.37 1.00
CA SER A 585 35.02 26.48 0.48
C SER A 585 35.14 27.75 -0.33
N GLN A 586 35.12 28.90 0.39
CA GLN A 586 35.81 30.06 -0.12
C GLN A 586 37.32 29.79 0.03
N PRO A 587 38.10 29.93 -1.03
CA PRO A 587 39.57 29.93 -0.90
C PRO A 587 39.98 31.14 -0.03
N PRO A 588 41.09 31.06 0.71
CA PRO A 588 41.56 32.15 1.55
C PRO A 588 41.93 33.35 0.66
N THR A 589 41.14 34.37 0.70
CA THR A 589 41.53 35.69 0.16
C THR A 589 42.48 36.34 1.12
N THR A 590 43.76 36.38 0.72
CA THR A 590 44.73 37.29 1.24
C THR A 590 44.35 38.73 0.92
N ASP A 591 44.56 39.57 1.93
CA ASP A 591 44.70 41.00 1.93
C ASP A 591 43.48 41.92 1.73
N SER A 592 43.13 42.53 2.83
CA SER A 592 42.42 43.85 2.90
C SER A 592 43.28 44.98 2.31
N PRO A 593 42.64 45.97 1.70
CA PRO A 593 42.90 47.30 2.19
C PRO A 593 41.62 48.14 2.40
N THR A 594 41.68 48.85 3.53
CA THR A 594 41.15 50.18 3.90
C THR A 594 40.03 50.83 3.13
N GLN A 595 39.01 51.22 3.89
CA GLN A 595 37.99 52.23 3.55
C GLN A 595 38.59 53.52 2.99
N GLU A 596 38.00 54.03 1.90
CA GLU A 596 37.86 55.44 1.63
C GLU A 596 36.56 55.74 0.91
N ASP A 597 35.92 56.83 1.39
CA ASP A 597 34.71 57.45 0.90
C ASP A 597 34.71 57.72 -0.61
N LEU A 598 33.52 57.62 -1.24
CA LEU A 598 33.12 58.61 -2.26
C LEU A 598 31.61 58.51 -2.60
N THR A 599 31.02 59.67 -2.56
CA THR A 599 29.67 60.09 -2.93
C THR A 599 29.26 59.79 -4.38
N PRO A 600 27.95 59.91 -4.72
CA PRO A 600 27.39 59.42 -6.00
C PRO A 600 27.54 60.46 -7.13
N LYS A 601 27.70 59.96 -8.34
CA LYS A 601 27.42 60.69 -9.59
C LYS A 601 26.89 59.83 -10.70
N ASP A 602 25.72 60.21 -11.10
CA ASP A 602 25.11 60.33 -12.44
C ASP A 602 25.32 59.26 -13.52
N GLU A 603 24.16 58.75 -13.90
CA GLU A 603 23.60 58.57 -15.25
C GLU A 603 24.46 58.03 -16.44
N ASP A 604 23.79 57.14 -17.12
CA ASP A 604 23.90 56.75 -18.54
C ASP A 604 24.99 55.78 -19.00
N THR A 605 24.50 54.67 -19.34
CA THR A 605 24.61 53.94 -20.61
C THR A 605 24.50 52.42 -20.39
N CYS A 606 23.32 51.93 -20.69
CA CYS A 606 23.04 50.49 -20.79
C CYS A 606 23.76 49.92 -22.02
N VAL A 607 24.76 49.09 -21.81
CA VAL A 607 25.30 48.18 -22.81
C VAL A 607 24.64 46.84 -22.61
N LEU A 608 23.90 46.38 -23.61
CA LEU A 608 23.17 45.13 -23.71
C LEU A 608 24.06 43.93 -23.36
N THR A 609 23.88 43.36 -22.15
CA THR A 609 24.12 41.96 -21.85
C THR A 609 22.84 41.41 -21.26
N THR A 610 22.32 40.38 -21.91
CA THR A 610 21.08 39.67 -21.62
C THR A 610 21.19 38.90 -20.32
N ASP A 611 20.77 39.48 -19.18
CA ASP A 611 20.33 38.75 -17.99
C ASP A 611 19.71 39.77 -17.01
N CYS A 612 18.45 40.18 -17.28
CA CYS A 612 17.62 40.79 -16.24
C CYS A 612 17.16 39.64 -15.30
N PRO A 613 17.30 39.79 -13.97
CA PRO A 613 16.81 38.77 -13.05
C PRO A 613 15.31 38.58 -13.23
N ILE A 614 14.88 37.33 -13.34
CA ILE A 614 13.47 36.93 -13.50
C ILE A 614 12.69 37.31 -12.24
N LYS A 615 11.62 38.12 -12.40
CA LYS A 615 10.78 38.57 -11.29
C LYS A 615 9.55 37.66 -11.12
N ILE A 616 9.31 37.17 -9.92
CA ILE A 616 8.15 36.32 -9.57
C ILE A 616 7.32 37.00 -8.49
N LEU A 617 6.02 37.21 -8.76
CA LEU A 617 5.07 37.71 -7.77
C LEU A 617 4.38 36.52 -7.08
N VAL A 618 4.49 36.42 -5.78
CA VAL A 618 3.85 35.37 -4.95
C VAL A 618 2.75 36.01 -4.10
N VAL A 619 1.56 35.44 -4.13
CA VAL A 619 0.35 35.95 -3.48
C VAL A 619 -0.26 34.85 -2.61
N ASP A 620 -0.29 35.06 -1.29
CA ASP A 620 -0.91 34.15 -0.33
C ASP A 620 -1.19 34.94 0.96
N ASP A 621 -2.33 34.76 1.61
CA ASP A 621 -2.67 35.48 2.83
C ASP A 621 -1.92 34.93 4.08
N ASN A 622 -1.30 33.76 3.93
CA ASN A 622 -0.50 33.13 4.97
C ASN A 622 0.97 33.54 4.87
N LEU A 623 1.42 34.38 5.80
CA LEU A 623 2.80 34.86 5.87
C LEU A 623 3.86 33.74 5.94
N VAL A 624 3.50 32.57 6.47
CA VAL A 624 4.41 31.41 6.55
C VAL A 624 4.60 30.82 5.16
N VAL A 625 3.53 30.72 4.36
CA VAL A 625 3.58 30.23 2.97
C VAL A 625 4.35 31.24 2.11
N LEU A 626 4.08 32.53 2.25
CA LEU A 626 4.83 33.58 1.55
C LEU A 626 6.34 33.48 1.82
N LYS A 627 6.75 33.34 3.07
CA LYS A 627 8.17 33.18 3.45
C LYS A 627 8.78 31.90 2.87
N LEU A 628 8.03 30.81 2.91
CA LEU A 628 8.48 29.52 2.33
C LEU A 628 8.69 29.62 0.83
N LEU A 629 7.70 30.14 0.09
CA LEU A 629 7.77 30.27 -1.37
C LEU A 629 8.85 31.28 -1.80
N ARG A 630 8.97 32.40 -1.07
CA ARG A 630 10.05 33.36 -1.27
C ARG A 630 11.42 32.68 -1.14
N HIS A 631 11.66 31.96 -0.03
CA HIS A 631 12.94 31.28 0.20
C HIS A 631 13.22 30.21 -0.88
N LEU A 632 12.20 29.45 -1.32
CA LEU A 632 12.35 28.45 -2.38
C LEU A 632 12.73 29.08 -3.73
N LEU A 633 12.17 30.23 -4.07
CA LEU A 633 12.42 30.89 -5.34
C LEU A 633 13.73 31.71 -5.32
N GLU A 634 14.04 32.39 -4.22
CA GLU A 634 15.30 33.09 -4.04
C GLU A 634 16.50 32.14 -4.05
N SER A 635 16.32 30.88 -3.59
CA SER A 635 17.37 29.85 -3.68
C SER A 635 17.69 29.39 -5.12
N GLU A 636 16.91 29.79 -6.10
CA GLU A 636 17.11 29.51 -7.54
C GLU A 636 17.35 30.83 -8.32
N ASP A 637 17.86 31.88 -7.63
CA ASP A 637 18.24 33.17 -8.16
C ASP A 637 17.09 33.97 -8.81
N TYR A 638 15.82 33.71 -8.40
CA TYR A 638 14.67 34.52 -8.80
C TYR A 638 14.46 35.73 -7.89
N LEU A 639 14.06 36.85 -8.45
CA LEU A 639 13.67 38.03 -7.65
C LEU A 639 12.20 37.90 -7.26
N VAL A 640 11.92 37.85 -5.95
CA VAL A 640 10.57 37.54 -5.45
C VAL A 640 9.92 38.78 -4.84
N ILE A 641 8.74 39.11 -5.38
CA ILE A 641 7.82 40.10 -4.86
C ILE A 641 6.68 39.37 -4.15
N THR A 642 6.20 39.87 -3.02
CA THR A 642 5.12 39.22 -2.26
C THR A 642 3.95 40.15 -2.05
N ALA A 643 2.73 39.60 -2.09
CA ALA A 643 1.48 40.28 -1.76
C ALA A 643 0.64 39.41 -0.80
N GLU A 644 -0.07 40.02 0.11
CA GLU A 644 -0.89 39.32 1.12
C GLU A 644 -2.35 39.13 0.69
N ASN A 645 -2.78 39.75 -0.40
CA ASN A 645 -4.13 39.61 -0.96
C ASN A 645 -4.17 39.94 -2.46
N GLY A 646 -5.27 39.59 -3.13
CA GLY A 646 -5.43 39.79 -4.56
C GLY A 646 -5.50 41.26 -4.99
N VAL A 647 -5.90 42.19 -4.12
CA VAL A 647 -5.96 43.63 -4.45
C VAL A 647 -4.56 44.23 -4.53
N GLU A 648 -3.71 43.91 -3.57
CA GLU A 648 -2.30 44.29 -3.55
C GLU A 648 -1.55 43.66 -4.74
N ALA A 649 -1.80 42.37 -4.99
CA ALA A 649 -1.20 41.63 -6.12
C ALA A 649 -1.53 42.27 -7.47
N LEU A 650 -2.77 42.72 -7.71
CA LEU A 650 -3.19 43.36 -8.94
C LEU A 650 -2.45 44.68 -9.14
N LYS A 651 -2.22 45.45 -8.08
CA LYS A 651 -1.45 46.69 -8.10
C LYS A 651 0.02 46.41 -8.44
N LEU A 652 0.65 45.46 -7.72
CA LEU A 652 2.04 45.10 -7.93
C LEU A 652 2.30 44.49 -9.32
N ALA A 653 1.38 43.67 -9.82
CA ALA A 653 1.48 43.13 -11.19
C ALA A 653 1.54 44.22 -12.26
N SER A 654 0.89 45.37 -12.04
CA SER A 654 0.86 46.49 -13.00
C SER A 654 2.07 47.43 -12.83
N THR A 655 2.72 47.49 -11.66
CA THR A 655 3.84 48.41 -11.37
C THR A 655 5.20 47.74 -11.51
N GLU A 656 5.31 46.46 -11.15
CA GLU A 656 6.58 45.72 -11.08
C GLU A 656 6.86 44.82 -12.29
N ASP A 657 5.87 44.62 -13.16
CA ASP A 657 5.91 43.78 -14.37
C ASP A 657 6.56 42.40 -14.17
N PRO A 658 5.97 41.53 -13.31
CA PRO A 658 6.55 40.23 -13.02
C PRO A 658 6.51 39.28 -14.21
N ASP A 659 7.48 38.38 -14.29
CA ASP A 659 7.55 37.36 -15.32
C ASP A 659 6.56 36.22 -15.15
N ILE A 660 6.16 35.96 -13.89
CA ILE A 660 5.15 34.96 -13.50
C ILE A 660 4.48 35.39 -12.22
N ILE A 661 3.21 35.00 -12.05
CA ILE A 661 2.45 35.20 -10.82
C ILE A 661 2.09 33.82 -10.26
N VAL A 662 2.32 33.63 -8.95
CA VAL A 662 1.88 32.43 -8.19
C VAL A 662 0.89 32.91 -7.15
N THR A 663 -0.36 32.45 -7.22
CA THR A 663 -1.45 32.92 -6.32
C THR A 663 -2.13 31.77 -5.60
N ASP A 664 -2.50 31.97 -4.34
CA ASP A 664 -3.40 31.07 -3.65
C ASP A 664 -4.82 31.18 -4.21
N TYR A 665 -5.60 30.11 -4.05
CA TYR A 665 -7.01 30.06 -4.43
C TYR A 665 -7.88 30.88 -3.49
N GLU A 666 -7.79 30.64 -2.16
CA GLU A 666 -8.56 31.32 -1.13
C GLU A 666 -7.75 32.46 -0.48
N MET A 667 -8.20 33.70 -0.65
CA MET A 667 -7.60 34.86 -0.01
C MET A 667 -8.68 35.88 0.36
N PRO A 668 -8.49 36.66 1.44
CA PRO A 668 -9.42 37.73 1.80
C PRO A 668 -9.42 38.86 0.76
N GLU A 669 -10.52 39.63 0.72
CA GLU A 669 -10.80 40.77 -0.17
C GLU A 669 -10.92 40.43 -1.68
N MET A 670 -10.02 39.63 -2.24
CA MET A 670 -10.05 39.18 -3.61
C MET A 670 -9.38 37.80 -3.69
N ASP A 671 -10.18 36.76 -4.01
CA ASP A 671 -9.70 35.39 -4.20
C ASP A 671 -8.84 35.24 -5.46
N GLY A 672 -8.14 34.10 -5.58
CA GLY A 672 -7.25 33.82 -6.69
C GLY A 672 -7.94 33.78 -8.06
N VAL A 673 -9.18 33.27 -8.12
CA VAL A 673 -9.98 33.18 -9.34
C VAL A 673 -10.36 34.57 -9.84
N MET A 674 -10.78 35.46 -8.93
CA MET A 674 -11.12 36.84 -9.25
C MET A 674 -9.88 37.64 -9.65
N LEU A 675 -8.75 37.42 -9.00
CA LEU A 675 -7.46 38.01 -9.37
C LEU A 675 -7.06 37.60 -10.79
N ILE A 676 -7.11 36.33 -11.14
CA ILE A 676 -6.79 35.81 -12.46
C ILE A 676 -7.68 36.44 -13.54
N LYS A 677 -9.01 36.48 -13.32
CA LYS A 677 -9.94 37.14 -14.25
C LYS A 677 -9.59 38.60 -14.50
N LYS A 678 -9.22 39.35 -13.47
CA LYS A 678 -8.81 40.76 -13.59
C LYS A 678 -7.49 40.91 -14.31
N LEU A 679 -6.49 40.09 -14.01
CA LEU A 679 -5.18 40.08 -14.65
C LEU A 679 -5.32 39.78 -16.18
N LYS A 680 -6.09 38.74 -16.52
CA LYS A 680 -6.33 38.33 -17.90
C LYS A 680 -7.24 39.31 -18.68
N GLY A 681 -8.05 40.09 -17.98
CA GLY A 681 -8.91 41.13 -18.55
C GLY A 681 -8.18 42.47 -18.87
N GLN A 682 -6.98 42.69 -18.34
CA GLN A 682 -6.22 43.92 -18.57
C GLN A 682 -5.13 43.71 -19.64
N ILE A 683 -4.97 44.65 -20.57
CA ILE A 683 -4.03 44.54 -21.69
C ILE A 683 -2.56 44.47 -21.20
N SER A 684 -2.23 45.18 -20.11
CA SER A 684 -0.89 45.23 -19.52
C SER A 684 -0.45 43.94 -18.81
N THR A 685 -1.39 43.17 -18.24
CA THR A 685 -1.07 42.00 -17.39
C THR A 685 -1.52 40.67 -17.96
N ARG A 686 -2.34 40.68 -19.04
CA ARG A 686 -2.91 39.44 -19.62
C ARG A 686 -1.89 38.42 -20.13
N SER A 687 -0.71 38.90 -20.51
CA SER A 687 0.38 38.07 -21.07
C SER A 687 1.22 37.41 -19.96
N ILE A 688 1.07 37.85 -18.72
CA ILE A 688 1.81 37.26 -17.57
C ILE A 688 1.24 35.88 -17.25
N PRO A 689 2.07 34.82 -17.25
CA PRO A 689 1.64 33.48 -16.84
C PRO A 689 1.25 33.48 -15.38
N VAL A 690 0.13 32.80 -15.06
CA VAL A 690 -0.37 32.70 -13.69
C VAL A 690 -0.49 31.24 -13.28
N MET A 691 0.15 30.86 -12.16
CA MET A 691 0.00 29.56 -11.51
C MET A 691 -0.87 29.69 -10.26
N MET A 692 -1.87 28.83 -10.12
CA MET A 692 -2.74 28.81 -8.95
C MET A 692 -2.35 27.70 -8.00
N LEU A 693 -2.37 27.98 -6.70
CA LEU A 693 -2.18 26.99 -5.61
C LEU A 693 -3.54 26.62 -5.04
N THR A 694 -3.89 25.32 -4.98
CA THR A 694 -5.20 24.84 -4.50
C THR A 694 -5.07 23.84 -3.34
N ALA A 695 -6.10 23.70 -2.52
CA ALA A 695 -6.18 22.63 -1.53
C ALA A 695 -6.51 21.26 -2.19
N ARG A 696 -6.19 20.15 -1.52
CA ARG A 696 -6.12 18.78 -2.10
C ARG A 696 -7.46 18.14 -2.52
N ASP A 697 -8.62 18.70 -2.17
CA ASP A 697 -9.92 18.00 -2.24
C ASP A 697 -10.97 18.66 -3.15
N GLU A 698 -10.61 19.62 -4.00
CA GLU A 698 -11.57 20.35 -4.82
C GLU A 698 -11.22 20.27 -6.33
N GLU A 699 -11.68 19.21 -7.01
CA GLU A 699 -11.69 19.13 -8.48
C GLU A 699 -12.47 20.32 -9.09
N GLU A 700 -13.44 20.89 -8.38
CA GLU A 700 -14.17 22.10 -8.80
C GLU A 700 -13.27 23.33 -8.83
N SER A 701 -12.37 23.53 -7.86
CA SER A 701 -11.46 24.67 -7.79
C SER A 701 -10.40 24.66 -8.90
N GLU A 702 -9.95 23.47 -9.34
CA GLU A 702 -9.05 23.31 -10.49
C GLU A 702 -9.71 23.73 -11.79
N LEU A 703 -10.96 23.32 -12.02
CA LEU A 703 -11.75 23.67 -13.19
C LEU A 703 -12.06 25.16 -13.22
N GLU A 704 -12.48 25.77 -12.11
CA GLU A 704 -12.76 27.19 -12.01
C GLU A 704 -11.53 28.07 -12.27
N GLY A 705 -10.34 27.65 -11.80
CA GLY A 705 -9.09 28.35 -12.04
C GLY A 705 -8.64 28.32 -13.49
N LEU A 706 -8.77 27.19 -14.15
CA LEU A 706 -8.48 27.03 -15.58
C LEU A 706 -9.47 27.81 -16.44
N ASP A 707 -10.76 27.78 -16.13
CA ASP A 707 -11.80 28.56 -16.81
C ASP A 707 -11.61 30.07 -16.60
N ALA A 708 -11.02 30.48 -15.48
CA ALA A 708 -10.65 31.86 -15.22
C ALA A 708 -9.42 32.33 -16.03
N GLY A 709 -8.66 31.41 -16.61
CA GLY A 709 -7.49 31.68 -17.42
C GLY A 709 -6.15 31.45 -16.73
N ALA A 710 -6.08 30.64 -15.68
CA ALA A 710 -4.81 30.17 -15.11
C ALA A 710 -4.03 29.35 -16.14
N ASP A 711 -2.73 29.55 -16.20
CA ASP A 711 -1.84 28.86 -17.15
C ASP A 711 -1.37 27.49 -16.57
N ASP A 712 -1.40 27.32 -15.24
CA ASP A 712 -1.10 26.07 -14.53
C ASP A 712 -1.65 26.12 -13.10
N TYR A 713 -1.72 24.95 -12.46
CA TYR A 713 -2.10 24.84 -11.04
C TYR A 713 -1.24 23.82 -10.29
N LEU A 714 -1.16 23.96 -8.95
CA LEU A 714 -0.44 23.05 -8.09
C LEU A 714 -1.19 22.87 -6.77
N THR A 715 -1.41 21.61 -6.38
CA THR A 715 -2.09 21.26 -5.11
C THR A 715 -1.16 21.37 -3.91
N LYS A 716 -1.64 21.97 -2.83
CA LYS A 716 -0.97 21.95 -1.51
C LYS A 716 -1.09 20.52 -0.90
N PRO A 717 -0.05 19.94 -0.24
CA PRO A 717 1.21 20.58 0.15
C PRO A 717 2.22 20.68 -1.00
N ILE A 718 2.94 21.82 -1.00
CA ILE A 718 3.83 22.20 -2.09
C ILE A 718 5.15 21.40 -2.02
N ALA A 719 5.37 20.48 -2.94
CA ALA A 719 6.64 19.77 -3.06
C ALA A 719 7.65 20.60 -3.86
N ARG A 720 8.81 20.98 -3.24
CA ARG A 720 9.84 21.84 -3.82
C ARG A 720 10.17 21.51 -5.27
N LYS A 721 10.55 20.27 -5.57
CA LYS A 721 10.95 19.86 -6.93
C LYS A 721 9.83 20.05 -7.97
N ARG A 722 8.59 19.76 -7.59
CA ARG A 722 7.43 19.87 -8.46
C ARG A 722 7.06 21.32 -8.71
N PHE A 723 7.14 22.16 -7.69
CA PHE A 723 6.90 23.60 -7.78
C PHE A 723 7.90 24.29 -8.68
N LEU A 724 9.20 24.14 -8.44
CA LEU A 724 10.27 24.74 -9.23
C LEU A 724 10.25 24.27 -10.69
N ALA A 725 9.97 23.00 -10.95
CA ALA A 725 9.84 22.47 -12.31
C ALA A 725 8.68 23.13 -13.10
N ARG A 726 7.53 23.41 -12.43
CA ARG A 726 6.38 24.07 -13.06
C ARG A 726 6.64 25.56 -13.29
N VAL A 727 7.26 26.26 -12.34
CA VAL A 727 7.71 27.64 -12.51
C VAL A 727 8.64 27.75 -13.72
N ALA A 728 9.67 26.90 -13.81
CA ALA A 728 10.60 26.88 -14.94
C ALA A 728 9.91 26.59 -16.29
N LEU A 729 8.86 25.75 -16.28
CA LEU A 729 8.10 25.40 -17.48
C LEU A 729 7.24 26.57 -17.97
N LEU A 730 6.60 27.32 -17.06
CA LEU A 730 5.82 28.50 -17.37
C LEU A 730 6.69 29.65 -17.90
N LEU A 731 7.87 29.86 -17.31
CA LEU A 731 8.84 30.85 -17.79
C LEU A 731 9.37 30.53 -19.19
N LYS A 732 9.48 29.25 -19.57
CA LYS A 732 9.84 28.84 -20.95
C LYS A 732 8.73 29.10 -21.97
N ARG A 733 7.47 29.16 -21.55
CA ARG A 733 6.33 29.46 -22.44
C ARG A 733 6.21 30.96 -22.77
N LYS A 734 6.81 31.85 -21.98
CA LYS A 734 6.84 33.30 -22.19
C LYS A 734 7.89 33.71 -23.29
N LYS A 735 8.93 32.86 -23.47
CA LYS A 735 9.91 33.01 -24.57
C LYS A 735 9.39 32.36 -25.85
#